data_56548c9b93faf1f1161d561beb9ee21b
#
_entry.id   56548c9b93faf1f1161d561beb9ee21b
#
_cell.length_a   1.000
_cell.length_b   1.000
_cell.length_c   1.000
_cell.angle_alpha   90.00
_cell.angle_beta   90.00
_cell.angle_gamma   90.00
#
_symmetry.space_group_name_H-M   'P 1'
#
loop_
_entity.id
_entity.type
_entity.pdbx_description
1 polymer ?
#
loop_
_entity_poly.entity_id
_entity_poly.type
_entity_poly.pdbx_seq_one_letter_code
_entity_poly.pdbx_strand_id
1 'polypeptide(L)'
;MKQKKLLSYNVSIMLLWATWMFVMGVFARIEIWRILLFLYLNLSTILLPGFFSLKWSDFHFKNSTTTLFVSFGIGYVYVALLYAILVFFNLHLFSPYILYTVSVLSLLVLLDHDMRNGIWNSLKDEGTDNKHLLVLMVVLLLFCFLVFVFPHRSVAGSGYLDMHFDNTYWFKNCIAATKGYPFPELSVLGSSLSWHMFSCFDIALFHFATGIEIYDFCFMFSPFWHVLIMLGGAYALMNEILSNKKYVFTGIVLVLLCSSAETYTSVYYLDHLWGCSMGTADAIATSMFGMLLFFKCIEDQCVIWRYAPLAILMLVSATGYKSANGAIVLVGVGSGLAYLCIRNRKAVISSFLMFTAIFVLFFVLCKTFIIAENALTSSTSNHRLVMNFTTIMRPELNFSIVTALKEIGISSPIAAIFLIVPYMLCVHPVMPLMGLILVTLLVKKKEVFCLSYKCLSVCIPLFSMFVAGVFVFLSFNHPGFAQCYFLFSCIPFVALLSFAVIEQFFNESYRKHQFYLYILIGCSFIATMACAKEVYTLEGKYIPDSSQLSHEGTSLTRTEFDGLRWARAHLPQDAVVVTNKVLAPIRGERSFITSAYAERQVYLEGYSSANLPNNHLVPDRLFLISQYFSGDRSAREKLIKEGITHVIIYKSLSDNSAETGDLLYENKEIIIRTI
;
A
#
# COMPACT_ATOMS: atom_id res chain seq x y z
N MET A 1 11.24 -4.79 46.45
CA MET A 1 10.03 -4.07 45.96
C MET A 1 9.86 -4.37 44.48
N LYS A 2 8.91 -5.23 44.04
CA LYS A 2 8.53 -5.36 42.65
C LYS A 2 7.82 -4.05 42.28
N GLN A 3 8.48 -3.21 41.44
CA GLN A 3 7.79 -2.10 40.79
C GLN A 3 6.55 -2.66 40.09
N LYS A 4 5.36 -2.24 40.52
CA LYS A 4 4.13 -2.46 39.78
C LYS A 4 4.31 -1.75 38.44
N LYS A 5 4.56 -2.48 37.34
CA LYS A 5 4.44 -1.92 35.99
C LYS A 5 3.03 -1.38 35.85
N LEU A 6 2.88 -0.07 35.69
CA LEU A 6 1.57 0.59 35.65
C LEU A 6 0.70 0.11 34.49
N LEU A 7 1.31 -0.23 33.36
CA LEU A 7 0.65 -0.72 32.14
C LEU A 7 1.54 -1.75 31.44
N SER A 8 0.93 -2.73 30.76
CA SER A 8 1.66 -3.64 29.89
C SER A 8 2.10 -2.93 28.62
N TYR A 9 3.19 -3.39 27.97
CA TYR A 9 3.66 -2.82 26.70
C TYR A 9 2.62 -2.94 25.60
N ASN A 10 1.82 -4.03 25.58
CA ASN A 10 0.76 -4.24 24.60
C ASN A 10 -0.34 -3.16 24.73
N VAL A 11 -0.77 -2.87 25.96
CA VAL A 11 -1.72 -1.78 26.21
C VAL A 11 -1.09 -0.42 25.86
N SER A 12 0.20 -0.22 26.18
CA SER A 12 0.90 1.03 25.85
C SER A 12 1.00 1.26 24.34
N ILE A 13 1.25 0.23 23.54
CA ILE A 13 1.29 0.32 22.07
C ILE A 13 -0.08 0.73 21.51
N MET A 14 -1.15 0.06 21.97
CA MET A 14 -2.51 0.37 21.50
C MET A 14 -2.98 1.75 21.95
N LEU A 15 -2.68 2.16 23.19
CA LEU A 15 -3.00 3.49 23.69
C LEU A 15 -2.21 4.58 22.96
N LEU A 16 -0.93 4.37 22.68
CA LEU A 16 -0.12 5.30 21.92
C LEU A 16 -0.70 5.51 20.52
N TRP A 17 -1.03 4.42 19.83
CA TRP A 17 -1.65 4.50 18.51
C TRP A 17 -3.00 5.21 18.55
N ALA A 18 -3.89 4.84 19.48
CA ALA A 18 -5.20 5.45 19.61
C ALA A 18 -5.11 6.94 19.98
N THR A 19 -4.19 7.30 20.89
CA THR A 19 -3.93 8.71 21.27
C THR A 19 -3.44 9.49 20.06
N TRP A 20 -2.55 8.90 19.26
CA TRP A 20 -2.04 9.56 18.06
C TRP A 20 -3.15 9.80 17.04
N MET A 21 -3.97 8.78 16.77
CA MET A 21 -5.15 8.92 15.89
C MET A 21 -6.11 9.99 16.37
N PHE A 22 -6.35 10.06 17.69
CA PHE A 22 -7.18 11.10 18.29
C PHE A 22 -6.56 12.49 18.07
N VAL A 23 -5.26 12.66 18.33
CA VAL A 23 -4.55 13.93 18.11
C VAL A 23 -4.62 14.34 16.65
N MET A 24 -4.44 13.41 15.72
CA MET A 24 -4.54 13.69 14.27
C MET A 24 -5.96 14.10 13.86
N GLY A 25 -6.98 13.46 14.40
CA GLY A 25 -8.37 13.87 14.15
C GLY A 25 -8.67 15.28 14.65
N VAL A 26 -8.19 15.63 15.84
CA VAL A 26 -8.30 17.00 16.37
C VAL A 26 -7.50 18.00 15.52
N PHE A 27 -6.30 17.61 15.10
CA PHE A 27 -5.46 18.39 14.19
C PHE A 27 -6.13 18.62 12.85
N ALA A 28 -6.85 17.64 12.30
CA ALA A 28 -7.67 17.76 11.10
C ALA A 28 -8.99 18.53 11.31
N ARG A 29 -9.30 18.94 12.53
CA ARG A 29 -10.56 19.62 12.92
C ARG A 29 -11.81 18.77 12.72
N ILE A 30 -11.66 17.46 12.88
CA ILE A 30 -12.77 16.53 12.84
C ILE A 30 -13.54 16.61 14.16
N GLU A 31 -14.85 16.46 14.11
CA GLU A 31 -15.70 16.44 15.31
C GLU A 31 -15.29 15.29 16.24
N ILE A 32 -15.11 15.59 17.52
CA ILE A 32 -14.56 14.65 18.51
C ILE A 32 -15.34 13.33 18.54
N TRP A 33 -16.67 13.39 18.46
CA TRP A 33 -17.51 12.18 18.47
C TRP A 33 -17.23 11.25 17.28
N ARG A 34 -16.91 11.79 16.09
CA ARG A 34 -16.54 11.00 14.90
C ARG A 34 -15.20 10.29 15.11
N ILE A 35 -14.25 10.98 15.74
CA ILE A 35 -12.95 10.39 16.07
C ILE A 35 -13.13 9.25 17.09
N LEU A 36 -13.92 9.48 18.13
CA LEU A 36 -14.22 8.44 19.13
C LEU A 36 -14.97 7.26 18.53
N LEU A 37 -15.93 7.50 17.64
CA LEU A 37 -16.63 6.44 16.90
C LEU A 37 -15.67 5.64 16.03
N PHE A 38 -14.76 6.31 15.33
CA PHE A 38 -13.75 5.66 14.53
C PHE A 38 -12.83 4.76 15.37
N LEU A 39 -12.32 5.24 16.51
CA LEU A 39 -11.50 4.44 17.43
C LEU A 39 -12.27 3.24 18.00
N TYR A 40 -13.53 3.47 18.40
CA TYR A 40 -14.42 2.42 18.86
C TYR A 40 -14.64 1.33 17.79
N LEU A 41 -14.91 1.72 16.54
CA LEU A 41 -15.09 0.78 15.44
C LEU A 41 -13.80 0.00 15.15
N ASN A 42 -12.62 0.63 15.19
CA ASN A 42 -11.36 -0.10 15.05
C ASN A 42 -11.21 -1.22 16.10
N LEU A 43 -11.58 -0.93 17.35
CA LEU A 43 -11.53 -1.92 18.42
C LEU A 43 -12.55 -3.05 18.17
N SER A 44 -13.80 -2.69 17.91
CA SER A 44 -14.92 -3.64 17.87
C SER A 44 -15.06 -4.40 16.55
N THR A 45 -14.61 -3.85 15.40
CA THR A 45 -14.77 -4.47 14.08
C THR A 45 -13.47 -4.94 13.46
N ILE A 46 -12.31 -4.50 13.97
CA ILE A 46 -11.00 -4.98 13.54
C ILE A 46 -10.40 -5.91 14.60
N LEU A 47 -10.04 -5.35 15.77
CA LEU A 47 -9.28 -6.11 16.76
C LEU A 47 -10.04 -7.32 17.31
N LEU A 48 -11.29 -7.14 17.73
CA LEU A 48 -12.08 -8.23 18.33
C LEU A 48 -12.38 -9.37 17.36
N PRO A 49 -12.90 -9.16 16.13
CA PRO A 49 -13.15 -10.25 15.20
C PRO A 49 -11.89 -11.02 14.83
N GLY A 50 -10.76 -10.32 14.64
CA GLY A 50 -9.49 -10.99 14.38
C GLY A 50 -9.02 -11.85 15.55
N PHE A 51 -9.17 -11.37 16.79
CA PHE A 51 -8.88 -12.13 17.99
C PHE A 51 -9.76 -13.37 18.11
N PHE A 52 -11.08 -13.25 17.88
CA PHE A 52 -12.00 -14.37 17.93
C PHE A 52 -11.64 -15.43 16.90
N SER A 53 -11.26 -15.03 15.70
CA SER A 53 -10.85 -15.95 14.63
C SER A 53 -9.61 -16.75 15.01
N LEU A 54 -8.62 -16.11 15.63
CA LEU A 54 -7.44 -16.80 16.15
C LEU A 54 -7.80 -17.78 17.26
N LYS A 55 -8.65 -17.37 18.19
CA LYS A 55 -9.10 -18.22 19.31
C LYS A 55 -9.87 -19.43 18.82
N TRP A 56 -10.81 -19.26 17.88
CA TRP A 56 -11.58 -20.38 17.31
C TRP A 56 -10.71 -21.34 16.49
N SER A 57 -9.71 -20.81 15.77
CA SER A 57 -8.76 -21.62 15.02
C SER A 57 -7.68 -22.22 15.90
N ASP A 58 -7.66 -21.90 17.21
CA ASP A 58 -6.69 -22.38 18.19
C ASP A 58 -5.22 -22.11 17.79
N PHE A 59 -4.98 -20.91 17.23
CA PHE A 59 -3.64 -20.46 16.93
C PHE A 59 -2.88 -20.09 18.20
N HIS A 60 -1.67 -20.61 18.33
CA HIS A 60 -0.75 -20.27 19.41
C HIS A 60 0.51 -19.63 18.89
N PHE A 61 0.84 -18.45 19.41
CA PHE A 61 2.04 -17.71 19.10
C PHE A 61 2.98 -17.65 20.31
N LYS A 62 4.27 -17.38 20.06
CA LYS A 62 5.30 -17.30 21.10
C LYS A 62 5.00 -16.28 22.20
N ASN A 63 4.26 -15.20 21.87
CA ASN A 63 3.90 -14.21 22.85
C ASN A 63 2.58 -13.50 22.51
N SER A 64 2.04 -12.80 23.51
CA SER A 64 0.77 -12.07 23.43
C SER A 64 0.83 -10.86 22.46
N THR A 65 1.99 -10.24 22.27
CA THR A 65 2.18 -9.14 21.34
C THR A 65 1.99 -9.59 19.88
N THR A 66 2.51 -10.77 19.52
CA THR A 66 2.26 -11.39 18.22
C THR A 66 0.77 -11.65 18.03
N THR A 67 0.09 -12.22 19.04
CA THR A 67 -1.36 -12.45 18.98
C THR A 67 -2.13 -11.15 18.73
N LEU A 68 -1.78 -10.07 19.43
CA LEU A 68 -2.41 -8.76 19.28
C LEU A 68 -2.29 -8.22 17.85
N PHE A 69 -1.08 -8.23 17.30
CA PHE A 69 -0.83 -7.72 15.95
C PHE A 69 -1.47 -8.57 14.86
N VAL A 70 -1.40 -9.90 14.98
CA VAL A 70 -2.05 -10.80 14.03
C VAL A 70 -3.57 -10.65 14.09
N SER A 71 -4.15 -10.49 15.29
CA SER A 71 -5.58 -10.19 15.45
C SER A 71 -5.97 -8.91 14.71
N PHE A 72 -5.19 -7.85 14.89
CA PHE A 72 -5.44 -6.59 14.19
C PHE A 72 -5.34 -6.75 12.67
N GLY A 73 -4.31 -7.44 12.18
CA GLY A 73 -4.12 -7.69 10.74
C GLY A 73 -5.25 -8.51 10.11
N ILE A 74 -5.74 -9.56 10.78
CA ILE A 74 -6.87 -10.37 10.31
C ILE A 74 -8.15 -9.53 10.25
N GLY A 75 -8.46 -8.78 11.30
CA GLY A 75 -9.65 -7.95 11.33
C GLY A 75 -9.60 -6.80 10.33
N TYR A 76 -8.42 -6.25 10.06
CA TYR A 76 -8.21 -5.25 9.01
C TYR A 76 -8.61 -5.82 7.63
N VAL A 77 -8.17 -7.02 7.31
CA VAL A 77 -8.56 -7.71 6.08
C VAL A 77 -10.06 -8.02 6.04
N TYR A 78 -10.68 -8.36 7.18
CA TYR A 78 -12.14 -8.60 7.23
C TYR A 78 -12.95 -7.37 6.84
N VAL A 79 -12.51 -6.19 7.24
CA VAL A 79 -13.16 -4.92 6.88
C VAL A 79 -13.11 -4.69 5.37
N ALA A 80 -11.94 -4.87 4.74
CA ALA A 80 -11.80 -4.76 3.29
C ALA A 80 -12.67 -5.77 2.53
N LEU A 81 -12.67 -7.04 2.97
CA LEU A 81 -13.48 -8.10 2.36
C LEU A 81 -14.97 -7.87 2.53
N LEU A 82 -15.39 -7.43 3.73
CA LEU A 82 -16.79 -7.08 3.97
C LEU A 82 -17.25 -6.03 2.98
N TYR A 83 -16.48 -4.95 2.82
CA TYR A 83 -16.85 -3.91 1.87
C TYR A 83 -16.78 -4.39 0.43
N ALA A 84 -15.80 -5.22 0.06
CA ALA A 84 -15.70 -5.82 -1.27
C ALA A 84 -16.97 -6.61 -1.64
N ILE A 85 -17.49 -7.39 -0.70
CA ILE A 85 -18.74 -8.15 -0.87
C ILE A 85 -19.92 -7.17 -1.02
N LEU A 86 -20.04 -6.19 -0.14
CA LEU A 86 -21.15 -5.25 -0.15
C LEU A 86 -21.18 -4.40 -1.43
N VAL A 87 -20.03 -3.91 -1.87
CA VAL A 87 -19.96 -3.10 -3.09
C VAL A 87 -20.23 -3.94 -4.33
N PHE A 88 -19.75 -5.18 -4.39
CA PHE A 88 -20.00 -6.08 -5.52
C PHE A 88 -21.51 -6.36 -5.72
N PHE A 89 -22.26 -6.50 -4.63
CA PHE A 89 -23.72 -6.66 -4.68
C PHE A 89 -24.49 -5.33 -4.68
N ASN A 90 -23.81 -4.18 -4.82
CA ASN A 90 -24.41 -2.84 -4.74
C ASN A 90 -25.15 -2.55 -3.42
N LEU A 91 -24.71 -3.18 -2.34
CA LEU A 91 -25.20 -3.00 -0.97
C LEU A 91 -24.32 -2.04 -0.13
N HIS A 92 -23.41 -1.33 -0.75
CA HIS A 92 -22.41 -0.48 -0.07
C HIS A 92 -23.03 0.64 0.77
N LEU A 93 -24.20 1.15 0.39
CA LEU A 93 -24.94 2.15 1.19
C LEU A 93 -25.45 1.60 2.54
N PHE A 94 -25.61 0.28 2.65
CA PHE A 94 -25.96 -0.38 3.91
C PHE A 94 -24.75 -0.71 4.77
N SER A 95 -23.53 -0.43 4.30
CA SER A 95 -22.29 -0.77 4.98
C SER A 95 -22.18 -0.21 6.41
N PRO A 96 -22.67 1.01 6.77
CA PRO A 96 -22.66 1.48 8.15
C PRO A 96 -23.45 0.56 9.08
N TYR A 97 -24.65 0.18 8.69
CA TYR A 97 -25.54 -0.66 9.51
C TYR A 97 -24.94 -2.04 9.74
N ILE A 98 -24.33 -2.60 8.70
CA ILE A 98 -23.65 -3.90 8.79
C ILE A 98 -22.42 -3.80 9.69
N LEU A 99 -21.62 -2.73 9.56
CA LEU A 99 -20.44 -2.52 10.42
C LEU A 99 -20.84 -2.34 11.89
N TYR A 100 -21.93 -1.58 12.16
CA TYR A 100 -22.45 -1.46 13.53
C TYR A 100 -22.98 -2.79 14.07
N THR A 101 -23.62 -3.59 13.23
CA THR A 101 -24.08 -4.93 13.60
C THR A 101 -22.89 -5.82 13.96
N VAL A 102 -21.84 -5.84 13.13
CA VAL A 102 -20.57 -6.56 13.44
C VAL A 102 -19.97 -6.07 14.76
N SER A 103 -19.98 -4.77 14.99
CA SER A 103 -19.51 -4.18 16.24
C SER A 103 -20.29 -4.69 17.46
N VAL A 104 -21.62 -4.66 17.40
CA VAL A 104 -22.48 -5.15 18.49
C VAL A 104 -22.26 -6.65 18.72
N LEU A 105 -22.25 -7.46 17.66
CA LEU A 105 -21.99 -8.90 17.76
C LEU A 105 -20.64 -9.20 18.39
N SER A 106 -19.60 -8.44 18.01
CA SER A 106 -18.26 -8.59 18.58
C SER A 106 -18.23 -8.27 20.07
N LEU A 107 -18.99 -7.27 20.51
CA LEU A 107 -19.12 -6.97 21.93
C LEU A 107 -19.92 -8.04 22.69
N LEU A 108 -20.97 -8.60 22.08
CA LEU A 108 -21.74 -9.69 22.69
C LEU A 108 -20.87 -10.94 22.92
N VAL A 109 -19.92 -11.23 22.05
CA VAL A 109 -18.95 -12.33 22.25
C VAL A 109 -18.10 -12.11 23.51
N LEU A 110 -17.89 -10.87 23.97
CA LEU A 110 -17.20 -10.59 25.23
C LEU A 110 -17.99 -10.98 26.48
N LEU A 111 -19.27 -11.32 26.34
CA LEU A 111 -20.04 -11.91 27.44
C LEU A 111 -19.55 -13.31 27.78
N ASP A 112 -18.94 -14.00 26.79
CA ASP A 112 -18.25 -15.26 27.05
C ASP A 112 -17.01 -15.02 27.91
N HIS A 113 -16.94 -15.76 29.02
CA HIS A 113 -15.88 -15.63 30.02
C HIS A 113 -14.50 -16.01 29.48
N ASP A 114 -14.43 -17.04 28.63
CA ASP A 114 -13.18 -17.56 28.09
C ASP A 114 -12.62 -16.63 27.01
N MET A 115 -13.49 -16.05 26.18
CA MET A 115 -13.11 -15.03 25.22
C MET A 115 -12.58 -13.78 25.90
N ARG A 116 -13.29 -13.27 26.90
CA ARG A 116 -12.86 -12.09 27.67
C ARG A 116 -11.53 -12.31 28.38
N ASN A 117 -11.35 -13.47 29.03
CA ASN A 117 -10.09 -13.81 29.68
C ASN A 117 -8.96 -13.99 28.67
N GLY A 118 -9.22 -14.56 27.49
CA GLY A 118 -8.26 -14.69 26.41
C GLY A 118 -7.72 -13.33 25.96
N ILE A 119 -8.61 -12.36 25.72
CA ILE A 119 -8.21 -10.99 25.38
C ILE A 119 -7.41 -10.35 26.52
N TRP A 120 -7.90 -10.46 27.75
CA TRP A 120 -7.23 -9.89 28.93
C TRP A 120 -5.82 -10.47 29.10
N ASN A 121 -5.64 -11.77 28.88
CA ASN A 121 -4.33 -12.40 28.92
C ASN A 121 -3.43 -11.95 27.75
N SER A 122 -4.00 -11.72 26.58
CA SER A 122 -3.24 -11.17 25.44
C SER A 122 -2.82 -9.70 25.63
N LEU A 123 -3.55 -8.96 26.43
CA LEU A 123 -3.18 -7.60 26.81
C LEU A 123 -2.15 -7.57 27.95
N LYS A 124 -2.07 -8.62 28.79
CA LYS A 124 -1.03 -8.74 29.81
C LYS A 124 0.32 -9.04 29.13
N ASP A 125 1.34 -8.42 29.66
CA ASP A 125 2.72 -8.63 29.23
C ASP A 125 3.32 -9.83 29.98
N GLU A 126 3.64 -10.91 29.28
CA GLU A 126 4.26 -12.12 29.86
C GLU A 126 5.79 -11.95 30.07
N GLY A 127 6.22 -10.76 30.46
CA GLY A 127 7.64 -10.51 30.79
C GLY A 127 8.54 -10.22 29.61
N THR A 128 7.99 -9.99 28.41
CA THR A 128 8.75 -9.53 27.24
C THR A 128 9.04 -8.03 27.36
N ASP A 129 10.30 -7.63 27.33
CA ASP A 129 10.69 -6.23 27.30
C ASP A 129 10.55 -5.68 25.86
N ASN A 130 9.35 -5.16 25.54
CA ASN A 130 9.01 -4.59 24.24
C ASN A 130 9.25 -3.06 24.17
N LYS A 131 10.07 -2.50 25.06
CA LYS A 131 10.38 -1.06 25.04
C LYS A 131 10.94 -0.57 23.71
N HIS A 132 11.76 -1.38 23.04
CA HIS A 132 12.33 -1.04 21.74
C HIS A 132 11.25 -0.94 20.65
N LEU A 133 10.23 -1.80 20.72
CA LEU A 133 9.09 -1.76 19.82
C LEU A 133 8.25 -0.49 20.02
N LEU A 134 8.03 -0.10 21.28
CA LEU A 134 7.32 1.14 21.60
C LEU A 134 8.10 2.38 21.11
N VAL A 135 9.41 2.41 21.31
CA VAL A 135 10.28 3.50 20.79
C VAL A 135 10.23 3.56 19.28
N LEU A 136 10.34 2.41 18.60
CA LEU A 136 10.25 2.35 17.14
C LEU A 136 8.91 2.84 16.63
N MET A 137 7.82 2.49 17.30
CA MET A 137 6.49 2.99 16.94
C MET A 137 6.40 4.52 17.07
N VAL A 138 6.94 5.12 18.13
CA VAL A 138 7.01 6.59 18.25
C VAL A 138 7.78 7.21 17.10
N VAL A 139 8.94 6.64 16.74
CA VAL A 139 9.77 7.12 15.63
C VAL A 139 8.99 7.06 14.30
N LEU A 140 8.31 5.94 14.03
CA LEU A 140 7.52 5.78 12.80
C LEU A 140 6.32 6.74 12.75
N LEU A 141 5.60 6.91 13.87
CA LEU A 141 4.48 7.85 13.94
C LEU A 141 4.95 9.30 13.71
N LEU A 142 6.07 9.70 14.30
CA LEU A 142 6.66 11.02 14.08
C LEU A 142 7.15 11.19 12.64
N PHE A 143 7.79 10.16 12.07
CA PHE A 143 8.24 10.16 10.68
C PHE A 143 7.06 10.35 9.72
N CYS A 144 6.00 9.55 9.86
CA CYS A 144 4.79 9.68 9.04
C CYS A 144 4.12 11.05 9.21
N PHE A 145 4.08 11.58 10.43
CA PHE A 145 3.53 12.92 10.66
C PHE A 145 4.32 13.98 9.92
N LEU A 146 5.63 14.01 10.07
CA LEU A 146 6.47 15.09 9.51
C LEU A 146 6.57 15.00 8.00
N VAL A 147 6.62 13.79 7.43
CA VAL A 147 6.88 13.61 6.00
C VAL A 147 5.59 13.60 5.17
N PHE A 148 4.52 12.98 5.68
CA PHE A 148 3.29 12.79 4.89
C PHE A 148 2.12 13.64 5.36
N VAL A 149 1.85 13.73 6.66
CA VAL A 149 0.64 14.40 7.18
C VAL A 149 0.81 15.91 7.21
N PHE A 150 1.94 16.39 7.71
CA PHE A 150 2.19 17.83 7.87
C PHE A 150 2.15 18.60 6.55
N PRO A 151 2.72 18.12 5.41
CA PRO A 151 2.61 18.80 4.12
C PRO A 151 1.17 18.98 3.65
N HIS A 152 0.32 17.97 3.78
CA HIS A 152 -1.09 18.06 3.36
C HIS A 152 -1.89 19.08 4.16
N ARG A 153 -1.49 19.34 5.39
CA ARG A 153 -2.10 20.40 6.22
C ARG A 153 -1.73 21.79 5.76
N SER A 154 -0.57 21.98 5.15
CA SER A 154 -0.06 23.30 4.74
C SER A 154 -0.88 23.95 3.61
N VAL A 155 -1.76 23.22 2.92
CA VAL A 155 -2.81 23.81 2.06
C VAL A 155 -3.70 24.79 2.84
N ALA A 156 -3.70 24.74 4.15
CA ALA A 156 -4.40 25.70 5.00
C ALA A 156 -3.80 27.12 4.96
N GLY A 157 -2.55 27.28 4.47
CA GLY A 157 -1.85 28.58 4.35
C GLY A 157 -1.97 29.24 2.97
N SER A 158 -1.15 30.24 2.71
CA SER A 158 -0.93 30.80 1.38
C SER A 158 0.15 30.00 0.65
N GLY A 159 -0.04 29.68 -0.62
CA GLY A 159 0.92 28.99 -1.47
C GLY A 159 0.32 27.78 -2.21
N TYR A 160 1.19 26.94 -2.72
CA TYR A 160 0.83 25.79 -3.54
C TYR A 160 1.13 24.51 -2.76
N LEU A 161 0.21 23.57 -2.78
CA LEU A 161 0.47 22.19 -2.43
C LEU A 161 0.88 21.44 -3.70
N ASP A 162 2.14 21.06 -3.75
CA ASP A 162 2.66 20.23 -4.83
C ASP A 162 2.69 18.76 -4.35
N MET A 163 1.84 17.92 -4.93
CA MET A 163 1.66 16.53 -4.52
C MET A 163 2.09 15.58 -5.62
N HIS A 164 2.61 14.43 -5.24
CA HIS A 164 2.82 13.34 -6.19
C HIS A 164 1.48 12.94 -6.83
N PHE A 165 1.47 12.73 -8.15
CA PHE A 165 0.23 12.39 -8.87
C PHE A 165 -0.43 11.10 -8.39
N ASP A 166 0.34 10.12 -7.88
CA ASP A 166 -0.19 8.87 -7.35
C ASP A 166 -1.07 9.10 -6.11
N ASN A 167 -0.80 10.14 -5.31
CA ASN A 167 -1.63 10.50 -4.15
C ASN A 167 -3.00 10.99 -4.59
N THR A 168 -3.07 11.86 -5.59
CA THR A 168 -4.34 12.34 -6.13
C THR A 168 -5.09 11.23 -6.87
N TYR A 169 -4.38 10.34 -7.56
CA TYR A 169 -4.96 9.18 -8.22
C TYR A 169 -5.57 8.21 -7.20
N TRP A 170 -4.83 7.88 -6.13
CA TRP A 170 -5.34 7.01 -5.09
C TRP A 170 -6.53 7.62 -4.35
N PHE A 171 -6.47 8.91 -3.99
CA PHE A 171 -7.59 9.62 -3.37
C PHE A 171 -8.85 9.58 -4.25
N LYS A 172 -8.72 9.85 -5.56
CA LYS A 172 -9.80 9.70 -6.54
C LYS A 172 -10.39 8.28 -6.54
N ASN A 173 -9.54 7.25 -6.46
CA ASN A 173 -9.99 5.86 -6.43
C ASN A 173 -10.75 5.51 -5.14
N CYS A 174 -10.37 6.09 -4.00
CA CYS A 174 -11.14 5.96 -2.76
C CYS A 174 -12.53 6.57 -2.88
N ILE A 175 -12.66 7.69 -3.59
CA ILE A 175 -13.96 8.29 -3.90
C ILE A 175 -14.76 7.38 -4.85
N ALA A 176 -14.13 6.85 -5.90
CA ALA A 176 -14.77 5.93 -6.83
C ALA A 176 -15.32 4.69 -6.11
N ALA A 177 -14.62 4.19 -5.08
CA ALA A 177 -15.07 3.07 -4.26
C ALA A 177 -16.42 3.33 -3.57
N THR A 178 -16.78 4.60 -3.28
CA THR A 178 -18.07 4.95 -2.67
C THR A 178 -19.24 5.00 -3.65
N LYS A 179 -18.99 4.91 -4.96
CA LYS A 179 -20.03 5.05 -5.98
C LYS A 179 -20.68 3.72 -6.40
N GLY A 180 -20.22 2.59 -5.87
CA GLY A 180 -20.72 1.25 -6.21
C GLY A 180 -19.95 0.56 -7.33
N TYR A 181 -20.31 -0.69 -7.60
CA TYR A 181 -19.66 -1.52 -8.62
C TYR A 181 -20.55 -1.63 -9.88
N PRO A 182 -19.99 -1.58 -11.11
CA PRO A 182 -18.58 -1.34 -11.43
C PRO A 182 -18.13 0.09 -11.08
N PHE A 183 -16.90 0.23 -10.60
CA PHE A 183 -16.39 1.53 -10.16
C PHE A 183 -16.24 2.48 -11.35
N PRO A 184 -16.76 3.72 -11.26
CA PRO A 184 -16.55 4.70 -12.32
C PRO A 184 -15.09 5.20 -12.31
N GLU A 185 -14.51 5.37 -13.49
CA GLU A 185 -13.28 6.16 -13.65
C GLU A 185 -13.68 7.64 -13.61
N LEU A 186 -13.55 8.28 -12.42
CA LEU A 186 -14.03 9.65 -12.21
C LEU A 186 -13.33 10.68 -13.09
N SER A 187 -12.14 10.41 -13.60
CA SER A 187 -11.41 11.30 -14.49
C SER A 187 -11.81 11.18 -15.97
N VAL A 188 -12.57 10.15 -16.34
CA VAL A 188 -12.97 9.92 -17.73
C VAL A 188 -14.39 9.37 -17.79
N LEU A 189 -15.33 10.19 -18.25
CA LEU A 189 -16.74 9.84 -18.35
C LEU A 189 -16.95 8.56 -19.17
N GLY A 190 -17.80 7.65 -18.67
CA GLY A 190 -18.17 6.40 -19.34
C GLY A 190 -17.09 5.31 -19.31
N SER A 191 -16.01 5.52 -18.58
CA SER A 191 -14.99 4.50 -18.33
C SER A 191 -15.16 3.87 -16.95
N SER A 192 -14.78 2.62 -16.82
CA SER A 192 -14.73 1.90 -15.55
C SER A 192 -13.32 1.82 -15.00
N LEU A 193 -13.20 1.97 -13.70
CA LEU A 193 -11.94 1.81 -12.96
C LEU A 193 -11.71 0.34 -12.66
N SER A 194 -10.53 -0.16 -13.06
CA SER A 194 -10.04 -1.48 -12.70
C SER A 194 -8.69 -1.33 -11.99
N TRP A 195 -8.65 -1.62 -10.70
CA TRP A 195 -7.49 -1.38 -9.84
C TRP A 195 -7.53 -2.29 -8.61
N HIS A 196 -6.43 -2.39 -7.87
CA HIS A 196 -6.41 -3.05 -6.57
C HIS A 196 -7.03 -2.15 -5.52
N MET A 197 -8.28 -2.43 -5.17
CA MET A 197 -9.17 -1.51 -4.47
C MET A 197 -9.25 -1.72 -2.94
N PHE A 198 -8.59 -2.74 -2.35
CA PHE A 198 -8.83 -3.07 -0.94
C PHE A 198 -8.46 -1.95 0.03
N SER A 199 -7.37 -1.21 -0.21
CA SER A 199 -7.03 -0.03 0.58
C SER A 199 -8.06 1.11 0.45
N CYS A 200 -8.76 1.18 -0.69
CA CYS A 200 -9.88 2.11 -0.87
C CYS A 200 -11.15 1.63 -0.16
N PHE A 201 -11.34 0.31 -0.04
CA PHE A 201 -12.50 -0.28 0.61
C PHE A 201 -12.51 -0.04 2.11
N ASP A 202 -11.36 -0.16 2.78
CA ASP A 202 -11.21 0.18 4.18
C ASP A 202 -11.64 1.62 4.44
N ILE A 203 -11.14 2.55 3.63
CA ILE A 203 -11.46 3.97 3.73
C ILE A 203 -12.94 4.24 3.46
N ALA A 204 -13.49 3.69 2.38
CA ALA A 204 -14.89 3.88 2.01
C ALA A 204 -15.84 3.37 3.10
N LEU A 205 -15.57 2.20 3.68
CA LEU A 205 -16.39 1.65 4.76
C LEU A 205 -16.41 2.54 5.99
N PHE A 206 -15.23 2.98 6.45
CA PHE A 206 -15.15 3.88 7.61
C PHE A 206 -15.69 5.27 7.31
N HIS A 207 -15.54 5.78 6.08
CA HIS A 207 -16.17 7.02 5.64
C HIS A 207 -17.69 6.96 5.83
N PHE A 208 -18.33 5.93 5.29
CA PHE A 208 -19.79 5.74 5.44
C PHE A 208 -20.21 5.59 6.90
N ALA A 209 -19.43 4.87 7.72
CA ALA A 209 -19.79 4.61 9.10
C ALA A 209 -19.58 5.82 10.04
N THR A 210 -18.58 6.66 9.81
CA THR A 210 -18.21 7.75 10.72
C THR A 210 -18.56 9.13 10.19
N GLY A 211 -18.79 9.27 8.88
CA GLY A 211 -18.95 10.56 8.23
C GLY A 211 -17.66 11.39 8.16
N ILE A 212 -16.48 10.81 8.50
CA ILE A 212 -15.19 11.46 8.30
C ILE A 212 -14.91 11.56 6.80
N GLU A 213 -14.38 12.67 6.34
CA GLU A 213 -14.10 12.89 4.90
C GLU A 213 -13.05 11.90 4.39
N ILE A 214 -13.20 11.45 3.14
CA ILE A 214 -12.25 10.54 2.50
C ILE A 214 -10.85 11.16 2.44
N TYR A 215 -10.77 12.50 2.21
CA TYR A 215 -9.53 13.25 2.25
C TYR A 215 -8.79 13.09 3.60
N ASP A 216 -9.51 13.22 4.72
CA ASP A 216 -8.93 13.08 6.04
C ASP A 216 -8.49 11.63 6.31
N PHE A 217 -9.24 10.65 5.83
CA PHE A 217 -8.79 9.26 5.89
C PHE A 217 -7.51 9.05 5.10
N CYS A 218 -7.47 9.50 3.84
CA CYS A 218 -6.32 9.29 2.97
C CYS A 218 -5.05 9.94 3.54
N PHE A 219 -5.13 11.18 3.98
CA PHE A 219 -3.94 11.98 4.27
C PHE A 219 -3.67 12.19 5.76
N MET A 220 -4.64 11.91 6.65
CA MET A 220 -4.47 12.12 8.10
C MET A 220 -4.49 10.82 8.92
N PHE A 221 -5.23 9.78 8.52
CA PHE A 221 -5.35 8.55 9.30
C PHE A 221 -4.62 7.35 8.68
N SER A 222 -4.69 7.19 7.37
CA SER A 222 -4.15 6.03 6.67
C SER A 222 -2.65 5.79 6.93
N PRO A 223 -1.75 6.80 6.94
CA PRO A 223 -0.34 6.60 7.25
C PRO A 223 -0.10 5.95 8.62
N PHE A 224 -0.96 6.25 9.60
CA PHE A 224 -0.83 5.68 10.95
C PHE A 224 -1.44 4.28 11.08
N TRP A 225 -2.45 3.95 10.27
CA TRP A 225 -2.88 2.57 10.11
C TRP A 225 -1.75 1.72 9.55
N HIS A 226 -1.08 2.21 8.50
CA HIS A 226 0.07 1.53 7.90
C HIS A 226 1.20 1.30 8.91
N VAL A 227 1.49 2.28 9.78
CA VAL A 227 2.47 2.09 10.87
C VAL A 227 2.11 0.89 11.74
N LEU A 228 0.84 0.78 12.17
CA LEU A 228 0.42 -0.31 13.05
C LEU A 228 0.48 -1.68 12.37
N ILE A 229 -0.05 -1.80 11.15
CA ILE A 229 -0.09 -3.09 10.44
C ILE A 229 1.30 -3.52 9.95
N MET A 230 2.12 -2.59 9.46
CA MET A 230 3.48 -2.88 9.00
C MET A 230 4.41 -3.27 10.15
N LEU A 231 4.40 -2.50 11.23
CA LEU A 231 5.16 -2.81 12.44
C LEU A 231 4.70 -4.15 13.03
N GLY A 232 3.37 -4.35 13.08
CA GLY A 232 2.77 -5.58 13.57
C GLY A 232 3.12 -6.79 12.73
N GLY A 233 3.03 -6.69 11.39
CA GLY A 233 3.37 -7.77 10.46
C GLY A 233 4.84 -8.14 10.53
N ALA A 234 5.73 -7.16 10.50
CA ALA A 234 7.17 -7.37 10.60
C ALA A 234 7.55 -7.99 11.96
N TYR A 235 7.01 -7.46 13.06
CA TYR A 235 7.26 -8.02 14.40
C TYR A 235 6.73 -9.45 14.51
N ALA A 236 5.48 -9.69 14.14
CA ALA A 236 4.85 -11.00 14.28
C ALA A 236 5.61 -12.08 13.50
N LEU A 237 5.92 -11.80 12.23
CA LEU A 237 6.63 -12.73 11.36
C LEU A 237 8.06 -13.02 11.89
N MET A 238 8.83 -11.99 12.21
CA MET A 238 10.21 -12.16 12.64
C MET A 238 10.32 -12.78 14.03
N ASN A 239 9.49 -12.34 14.99
CA ASN A 239 9.52 -12.85 16.35
C ASN A 239 9.08 -14.31 16.44
N GLU A 240 8.17 -14.75 15.58
CA GLU A 240 7.72 -16.14 15.59
C GLU A 240 8.78 -17.10 15.02
N ILE A 241 9.56 -16.65 14.06
CA ILE A 241 10.56 -17.50 13.37
C ILE A 241 11.92 -17.42 14.04
N LEU A 242 12.41 -16.21 14.34
CA LEU A 242 13.71 -15.98 14.93
C LEU A 242 13.67 -16.18 16.45
N SER A 243 14.79 -16.68 17.02
CA SER A 243 14.93 -16.85 18.46
C SER A 243 15.63 -15.65 19.11
N ASN A 244 16.53 -15.01 18.35
CA ASN A 244 17.32 -13.89 18.84
C ASN A 244 16.58 -12.55 18.68
N LYS A 245 16.15 -11.96 19.80
CA LYS A 245 15.41 -10.69 19.83
C LYS A 245 16.14 -9.51 19.15
N LYS A 246 17.48 -9.53 19.13
CA LYS A 246 18.25 -8.48 18.46
C LYS A 246 18.11 -8.58 16.94
N TYR A 247 18.12 -9.79 16.39
CA TYR A 247 17.86 -10.01 14.97
C TYR A 247 16.43 -9.63 14.60
N VAL A 248 15.45 -9.96 15.46
CA VAL A 248 14.07 -9.52 15.29
C VAL A 248 14.00 -8.00 15.15
N PHE A 249 14.54 -7.27 16.13
CA PHE A 249 14.49 -5.80 16.11
C PHE A 249 15.24 -5.21 14.92
N THR A 250 16.47 -5.70 14.64
CA THR A 250 17.25 -5.25 13.49
C THR A 250 16.52 -5.48 12.17
N GLY A 251 15.92 -6.65 12.00
CA GLY A 251 15.16 -6.97 10.81
C GLY A 251 13.96 -6.04 10.61
N ILE A 252 13.24 -5.73 11.69
CA ILE A 252 12.12 -4.77 11.64
C ILE A 252 12.61 -3.38 11.21
N VAL A 253 13.70 -2.88 11.81
CA VAL A 253 14.29 -1.57 11.46
C VAL A 253 14.69 -1.54 9.98
N LEU A 254 15.36 -2.61 9.50
CA LEU A 254 15.77 -2.70 8.09
C LEU A 254 14.58 -2.69 7.13
N VAL A 255 13.48 -3.35 7.48
CA VAL A 255 12.27 -3.39 6.65
C VAL A 255 11.54 -2.06 6.63
N LEU A 256 11.44 -1.36 7.77
CA LEU A 256 10.53 -0.22 7.93
C LEU A 256 11.21 1.15 7.77
N LEU A 257 12.52 1.24 8.04
CA LEU A 257 13.23 2.52 8.09
C LEU A 257 14.43 2.59 7.16
N CYS A 258 14.82 1.50 6.49
CA CYS A 258 16.00 1.53 5.68
C CYS A 258 15.65 1.62 4.21
N SER A 259 16.36 2.51 3.53
CA SER A 259 16.40 2.62 2.08
C SER A 259 17.83 2.47 1.59
N SER A 260 18.05 2.37 0.29
CA SER A 260 19.39 2.27 -0.26
C SER A 260 20.10 3.62 -0.34
N ALA A 261 21.42 3.57 -0.58
CA ALA A 261 22.23 4.77 -0.79
C ALA A 261 22.00 5.42 -2.17
N GLU A 262 21.23 4.79 -3.05
CA GLU A 262 20.98 5.31 -4.38
C GLU A 262 19.60 5.97 -4.44
N THR A 263 19.60 7.25 -4.82
CA THR A 263 18.50 8.17 -4.62
C THR A 263 17.17 7.78 -5.28
N TYR A 264 17.20 7.18 -6.46
CA TYR A 264 15.95 6.94 -7.20
C TYR A 264 15.15 5.73 -6.71
N THR A 265 15.79 4.58 -6.48
CA THR A 265 15.08 3.34 -6.09
C THR A 265 14.77 3.27 -4.60
N SER A 266 15.55 3.92 -3.76
CA SER A 266 15.34 3.92 -2.32
C SER A 266 14.26 4.88 -1.87
N VAL A 267 14.22 6.06 -2.48
CA VAL A 267 13.12 7.01 -2.31
C VAL A 267 11.81 6.31 -2.69
N TYR A 268 11.79 5.58 -3.80
CA TYR A 268 10.62 4.82 -4.23
C TYR A 268 10.13 3.79 -3.21
N TYR A 269 11.02 3.04 -2.54
CA TYR A 269 10.57 2.05 -1.57
C TYR A 269 9.88 2.70 -0.36
N LEU A 270 10.52 3.70 0.26
CA LEU A 270 9.95 4.40 1.41
C LEU A 270 8.71 5.21 1.04
N ASP A 271 8.74 5.87 -0.11
CA ASP A 271 7.65 6.62 -0.66
C ASP A 271 6.42 5.72 -0.92
N HIS A 272 6.63 4.57 -1.56
CA HIS A 272 5.56 3.60 -1.78
C HIS A 272 5.11 2.88 -0.51
N LEU A 273 5.98 2.77 0.50
CA LEU A 273 5.62 2.16 1.76
C LEU A 273 4.77 3.11 2.64
N TRP A 274 5.12 4.39 2.67
CA TRP A 274 4.56 5.33 3.63
C TRP A 274 3.75 6.47 3.00
N GLY A 275 3.89 6.71 1.72
CA GLY A 275 3.35 7.88 1.02
C GLY A 275 2.43 7.55 -0.15
N CYS A 276 2.96 7.54 -1.36
CA CYS A 276 2.17 7.63 -2.58
C CYS A 276 1.42 6.37 -3.02
N SER A 277 1.75 5.19 -2.49
CA SER A 277 1.10 3.94 -2.91
C SER A 277 0.61 3.14 -1.71
N MET A 278 -0.37 3.66 -1.04
CA MET A 278 -0.91 3.16 0.23
C MET A 278 -1.22 1.65 0.21
N GLY A 279 -1.80 1.12 -0.87
CA GLY A 279 -2.03 -0.32 -1.01
C GLY A 279 -0.76 -1.18 -0.99
N THR A 280 0.43 -0.61 -1.15
CA THR A 280 1.70 -1.36 -1.06
C THR A 280 2.02 -1.75 0.38
N ALA A 281 1.89 -0.83 1.33
CA ALA A 281 2.09 -1.13 2.75
C ALA A 281 1.10 -2.19 3.24
N ASP A 282 -0.18 -2.02 2.90
CA ASP A 282 -1.24 -2.97 3.24
C ASP A 282 -0.96 -4.37 2.68
N ALA A 283 -0.55 -4.45 1.41
CA ALA A 283 -0.23 -5.71 0.75
C ALA A 283 0.98 -6.41 1.37
N ILE A 284 2.05 -5.65 1.68
CA ILE A 284 3.25 -6.19 2.33
C ILE A 284 2.91 -6.69 3.73
N ALA A 285 2.18 -5.90 4.53
CA ALA A 285 1.76 -6.28 5.87
C ALA A 285 0.88 -7.53 5.85
N THR A 286 -0.13 -7.56 4.98
CA THR A 286 -1.03 -8.70 4.81
C THR A 286 -0.28 -9.95 4.35
N SER A 287 0.71 -9.79 3.45
CA SER A 287 1.60 -10.88 3.04
C SER A 287 2.44 -11.43 4.20
N MET A 288 2.96 -10.56 5.07
CA MET A 288 3.72 -10.99 6.26
C MET A 288 2.86 -11.79 7.23
N PHE A 289 1.65 -11.33 7.53
CA PHE A 289 0.70 -12.08 8.35
C PHE A 289 0.28 -13.40 7.67
N GLY A 290 -0.02 -13.35 6.37
CA GLY A 290 -0.42 -14.53 5.60
C GLY A 290 0.68 -15.61 5.57
N MET A 291 1.93 -15.21 5.33
CA MET A 291 3.05 -16.16 5.35
C MET A 291 3.33 -16.71 6.74
N LEU A 292 3.17 -15.90 7.80
CA LEU A 292 3.25 -16.40 9.17
C LEU A 292 2.22 -17.49 9.44
N LEU A 293 0.96 -17.26 9.11
CA LEU A 293 -0.11 -18.23 9.28
C LEU A 293 0.11 -19.48 8.39
N PHE A 294 0.65 -19.31 7.20
CA PHE A 294 1.02 -20.39 6.31
C PHE A 294 2.13 -21.27 6.92
N PHE A 295 3.18 -20.69 7.48
CA PHE A 295 4.24 -21.46 8.14
C PHE A 295 3.70 -22.28 9.31
N LYS A 296 2.80 -21.70 10.10
CA LYS A 296 2.08 -22.45 11.16
C LYS A 296 1.21 -23.57 10.59
N CYS A 297 0.59 -23.34 9.43
CA CYS A 297 -0.26 -24.35 8.79
C CYS A 297 0.50 -25.58 8.33
N ILE A 298 1.80 -25.47 8.02
CA ILE A 298 2.64 -26.58 7.53
C ILE A 298 3.71 -27.04 8.53
N GLU A 299 3.70 -26.54 9.78
CA GLU A 299 4.76 -26.78 10.77
C GLU A 299 4.97 -28.26 11.08
N ASP A 300 3.90 -29.06 11.15
CA ASP A 300 3.92 -30.47 11.54
C ASP A 300 4.05 -31.45 10.36
N GLN A 301 4.65 -31.04 9.26
CA GLN A 301 4.78 -31.82 8.03
C GLN A 301 3.44 -32.28 7.42
N CYS A 302 2.37 -31.57 7.70
CA CYS A 302 1.04 -31.77 7.12
C CYS A 302 0.34 -30.41 7.00
N VAL A 303 -0.74 -30.36 6.20
CA VAL A 303 -1.60 -29.18 6.18
C VAL A 303 -2.57 -29.26 7.35
N ILE A 304 -2.44 -28.32 8.30
CA ILE A 304 -3.36 -28.19 9.44
C ILE A 304 -4.60 -27.44 8.99
N TRP A 305 -5.66 -28.16 8.65
CA TRP A 305 -6.85 -27.60 8.03
C TRP A 305 -7.58 -26.56 8.89
N ARG A 306 -7.51 -26.63 10.20
CA ARG A 306 -8.11 -25.61 11.08
C ARG A 306 -7.43 -24.23 10.92
N TYR A 307 -6.17 -24.20 10.46
CA TYR A 307 -5.41 -22.97 10.20
C TYR A 307 -5.56 -22.47 8.77
N ALA A 308 -5.81 -23.39 7.84
CA ALA A 308 -5.82 -23.11 6.41
C ALA A 308 -6.79 -21.98 6.00
N PRO A 309 -8.02 -21.86 6.50
CA PRO A 309 -8.93 -20.78 6.10
C PRO A 309 -8.37 -19.38 6.34
N LEU A 310 -7.79 -19.13 7.53
CA LEU A 310 -7.20 -17.85 7.86
C LEU A 310 -5.93 -17.57 7.04
N ALA A 311 -5.08 -18.59 6.85
CA ALA A 311 -3.91 -18.46 6.01
C ALA A 311 -4.29 -18.13 4.56
N ILE A 312 -5.23 -18.87 3.97
CA ILE A 312 -5.74 -18.64 2.61
C ILE A 312 -6.31 -17.22 2.49
N LEU A 313 -7.15 -16.81 3.44
CA LEU A 313 -7.77 -15.50 3.44
C LEU A 313 -6.73 -14.38 3.39
N MET A 314 -5.73 -14.42 4.28
CA MET A 314 -4.69 -13.39 4.36
C MET A 314 -3.81 -13.37 3.10
N LEU A 315 -3.39 -14.55 2.61
CA LEU A 315 -2.55 -14.69 1.43
C LEU A 315 -3.24 -14.16 0.16
N VAL A 316 -4.52 -14.48 0.00
CA VAL A 316 -5.33 -14.02 -1.15
C VAL A 316 -5.62 -12.52 -1.05
N SER A 317 -5.91 -12.01 0.14
CA SER A 317 -6.21 -10.58 0.34
C SER A 317 -5.04 -9.66 0.00
N ALA A 318 -3.79 -10.13 0.13
CA ALA A 318 -2.62 -9.38 -0.34
C ALA A 318 -2.73 -8.99 -1.82
N THR A 319 -3.41 -9.81 -2.65
CA THR A 319 -3.71 -9.51 -4.06
C THR A 319 -4.66 -8.33 -4.21
N GLY A 320 -5.68 -8.25 -3.37
CA GLY A 320 -6.65 -7.15 -3.41
C GLY A 320 -6.04 -5.80 -3.07
N TYR A 321 -5.02 -5.78 -2.20
CA TYR A 321 -4.24 -4.58 -1.90
C TYR A 321 -3.20 -4.27 -2.98
N LYS A 322 -2.47 -5.27 -3.50
CA LYS A 322 -1.50 -5.13 -4.61
C LYS A 322 -1.26 -6.47 -5.29
N SER A 323 -1.57 -6.59 -6.56
CA SER A 323 -1.48 -7.86 -7.31
C SER A 323 -0.05 -8.43 -7.37
N ALA A 324 0.97 -7.57 -7.43
CA ALA A 324 2.37 -7.99 -7.39
C ALA A 324 2.71 -8.79 -6.12
N ASN A 325 2.22 -8.35 -4.95
CA ASN A 325 2.40 -9.05 -3.68
C ASN A 325 1.73 -10.42 -3.70
N GLY A 326 0.48 -10.48 -4.18
CA GLY A 326 -0.24 -11.75 -4.31
C GLY A 326 0.50 -12.75 -5.18
N ALA A 327 1.05 -12.31 -6.32
CA ALA A 327 1.81 -13.17 -7.22
C ALA A 327 3.10 -13.71 -6.56
N ILE A 328 3.85 -12.88 -5.84
CA ILE A 328 5.05 -13.29 -5.11
C ILE A 328 4.71 -14.28 -3.99
N VAL A 329 3.67 -14.00 -3.23
CA VAL A 329 3.18 -14.89 -2.17
C VAL A 329 2.75 -16.25 -2.74
N LEU A 330 2.08 -16.26 -3.90
CA LEU A 330 1.68 -17.51 -4.57
C LEU A 330 2.88 -18.39 -4.92
N VAL A 331 4.00 -17.80 -5.36
CA VAL A 331 5.26 -18.54 -5.61
C VAL A 331 5.83 -19.11 -4.31
N GLY A 332 5.85 -18.32 -3.24
CA GLY A 332 6.31 -18.77 -1.92
C GLY A 332 5.48 -19.94 -1.38
N VAL A 333 4.16 -19.81 -1.42
CA VAL A 333 3.25 -20.88 -0.97
C VAL A 333 3.40 -22.12 -1.84
N GLY A 334 3.45 -21.98 -3.18
CA GLY A 334 3.63 -23.11 -4.08
C GLY A 334 4.92 -23.88 -3.81
N SER A 335 6.04 -23.20 -3.61
CA SER A 335 7.32 -23.84 -3.29
C SER A 335 7.33 -24.48 -1.90
N GLY A 336 6.68 -23.88 -0.89
CA GLY A 336 6.53 -24.46 0.44
C GLY A 336 5.70 -25.74 0.44
N LEU A 337 4.56 -25.74 -0.27
CA LEU A 337 3.71 -26.92 -0.41
C LEU A 337 4.40 -28.00 -1.25
N ALA A 338 5.13 -27.65 -2.29
CA ALA A 338 5.94 -28.61 -3.07
C ALA A 338 7.00 -29.27 -2.18
N TYR A 339 7.71 -28.49 -1.34
CA TYR A 339 8.65 -29.05 -0.36
C TYR A 339 7.96 -29.97 0.64
N LEU A 340 6.79 -29.59 1.14
CA LEU A 340 5.99 -30.46 2.03
C LEU A 340 5.65 -31.80 1.35
N CYS A 341 5.23 -31.79 0.08
CA CYS A 341 4.95 -33.00 -0.68
C CYS A 341 6.17 -33.92 -0.85
N ILE A 342 7.36 -33.33 -1.05
CA ILE A 342 8.62 -34.09 -1.15
C ILE A 342 8.95 -34.78 0.17
N ARG A 343 8.73 -34.10 1.30
CA ARG A 343 9.02 -34.63 2.64
C ARG A 343 7.96 -35.58 3.14
N ASN A 344 6.71 -35.35 2.81
CA ASN A 344 5.59 -36.19 3.23
C ASN A 344 4.59 -36.42 2.08
N ARG A 345 4.70 -37.57 1.43
CA ARG A 345 3.83 -37.94 0.31
C ARG A 345 2.34 -37.97 0.68
N LYS A 346 2.00 -38.21 1.97
CA LYS A 346 0.60 -38.19 2.43
C LYS A 346 -0.01 -36.78 2.39
N ALA A 347 0.81 -35.74 2.37
CA ALA A 347 0.36 -34.35 2.30
C ALA A 347 0.04 -33.86 0.86
N VAL A 348 0.26 -34.67 -0.18
CA VAL A 348 0.10 -34.25 -1.59
C VAL A 348 -1.31 -33.72 -1.86
N ILE A 349 -2.35 -34.47 -1.49
CA ILE A 349 -3.74 -34.08 -1.77
C ILE A 349 -4.10 -32.80 -1.01
N SER A 350 -3.78 -32.70 0.28
CA SER A 350 -4.06 -31.51 1.08
C SER A 350 -3.30 -30.29 0.59
N SER A 351 -2.05 -30.46 0.20
CA SER A 351 -1.23 -29.38 -0.40
C SER A 351 -1.81 -28.91 -1.74
N PHE A 352 -2.22 -29.85 -2.60
CA PHE A 352 -2.84 -29.52 -3.88
C PHE A 352 -4.16 -28.75 -3.67
N LEU A 353 -5.03 -29.21 -2.76
CA LEU A 353 -6.29 -28.54 -2.46
C LEU A 353 -6.06 -27.12 -1.92
N MET A 354 -5.11 -26.95 -0.99
CA MET A 354 -4.78 -25.63 -0.45
C MET A 354 -4.23 -24.71 -1.53
N PHE A 355 -3.31 -25.18 -2.35
CA PHE A 355 -2.75 -24.38 -3.46
C PHE A 355 -3.84 -23.98 -4.45
N THR A 356 -4.69 -24.94 -4.85
CA THR A 356 -5.80 -24.69 -5.78
C THR A 356 -6.76 -23.66 -5.23
N ALA A 357 -7.11 -23.71 -3.95
CA ALA A 357 -7.98 -22.72 -3.32
C ALA A 357 -7.38 -21.31 -3.38
N ILE A 358 -6.10 -21.16 -3.02
CA ILE A 358 -5.40 -19.86 -3.09
C ILE A 358 -5.33 -19.36 -4.55
N PHE A 359 -4.96 -20.24 -5.48
CA PHE A 359 -4.82 -19.90 -6.89
C PHE A 359 -6.14 -19.46 -7.52
N VAL A 360 -7.23 -20.20 -7.28
CA VAL A 360 -8.56 -19.86 -7.80
C VAL A 360 -9.04 -18.52 -7.23
N LEU A 361 -8.92 -18.32 -5.92
CA LEU A 361 -9.33 -17.07 -5.29
C LEU A 361 -8.46 -15.89 -5.73
N PHE A 362 -7.15 -16.09 -5.93
CA PHE A 362 -6.26 -15.09 -6.55
C PHE A 362 -6.79 -14.65 -7.92
N PHE A 363 -7.12 -15.61 -8.80
CA PHE A 363 -7.67 -15.29 -10.12
C PHE A 363 -9.04 -14.63 -10.06
N VAL A 364 -9.92 -15.06 -9.15
CA VAL A 364 -11.24 -14.44 -8.96
C VAL A 364 -11.07 -12.97 -8.57
N LEU A 365 -10.21 -12.65 -7.59
CA LEU A 365 -9.96 -11.26 -7.21
C LEU A 365 -9.34 -10.44 -8.35
N CYS A 366 -8.37 -11.00 -9.06
CA CYS A 366 -7.77 -10.33 -10.21
C CYS A 366 -8.80 -10.02 -11.28
N LYS A 367 -9.64 -11.00 -11.65
CA LYS A 367 -10.67 -10.80 -12.68
C LYS A 367 -11.75 -9.83 -12.25
N THR A 368 -12.18 -9.88 -11.00
CA THR A 368 -13.29 -9.06 -10.51
C THR A 368 -12.91 -7.58 -10.37
N PHE A 369 -11.74 -7.28 -9.81
CA PHE A 369 -11.43 -5.91 -9.42
C PHE A 369 -10.25 -5.29 -10.18
N ILE A 370 -9.30 -6.10 -10.69
CA ILE A 370 -8.01 -5.60 -11.15
C ILE A 370 -7.89 -5.59 -12.69
N ILE A 371 -8.43 -6.60 -13.35
CA ILE A 371 -8.31 -6.76 -14.81
C ILE A 371 -9.56 -6.20 -15.47
N ALA A 372 -9.42 -5.10 -16.22
CA ALA A 372 -10.51 -4.58 -17.04
C ALA A 372 -10.92 -5.61 -18.11
N GLU A 373 -12.21 -5.78 -18.35
CA GLU A 373 -12.74 -6.72 -19.35
C GLU A 373 -12.08 -6.57 -20.73
N ASN A 374 -11.73 -5.34 -21.10
CA ASN A 374 -11.11 -5.02 -22.38
C ASN A 374 -9.57 -5.04 -22.38
N ALA A 375 -8.92 -5.21 -21.22
CA ALA A 375 -7.45 -5.25 -21.15
C ALA A 375 -6.85 -6.51 -21.79
N LEU A 376 -7.62 -7.59 -21.88
CA LEU A 376 -7.21 -8.84 -22.51
C LEU A 376 -7.31 -8.80 -24.04
N THR A 377 -8.12 -7.91 -24.60
CA THR A 377 -8.44 -7.86 -26.03
C THR A 377 -7.76 -6.71 -26.79
N SER A 378 -7.30 -5.65 -26.09
CA SER A 378 -6.65 -4.52 -26.76
C SER A 378 -5.15 -4.77 -26.96
N SER A 379 -4.72 -4.79 -28.21
CA SER A 379 -3.31 -4.89 -28.62
C SER A 379 -2.48 -3.64 -28.26
N THR A 380 -3.11 -2.56 -27.83
CA THR A 380 -2.53 -1.22 -27.62
C THR A 380 -2.39 -0.81 -26.16
N SER A 381 -2.64 -1.70 -25.17
CA SER A 381 -2.52 -1.29 -23.77
C SER A 381 -1.06 -1.05 -23.36
N ASN A 382 -0.70 0.21 -23.20
CA ASN A 382 0.61 0.65 -22.66
C ASN A 382 0.88 0.16 -21.21
N HIS A 383 -0.03 -0.63 -20.64
CA HIS A 383 0.01 -1.11 -19.25
C HIS A 383 0.32 -2.60 -19.12
N ARG A 384 0.79 -3.26 -20.19
CA ARG A 384 1.16 -4.68 -20.12
C ARG A 384 2.57 -4.84 -19.57
N LEU A 385 2.70 -5.82 -18.69
CA LEU A 385 4.01 -6.35 -18.30
C LEU A 385 4.61 -7.07 -19.51
N VAL A 386 5.59 -6.46 -20.17
CA VAL A 386 6.25 -7.00 -21.36
C VAL A 386 7.58 -7.59 -20.97
N MET A 387 7.84 -8.82 -21.39
CA MET A 387 9.14 -9.45 -21.15
C MET A 387 10.22 -8.70 -21.93
N ASN A 388 11.13 -8.07 -21.21
CA ASN A 388 12.22 -7.29 -21.80
C ASN A 388 13.42 -7.24 -20.83
N PHE A 389 14.46 -7.98 -21.17
CA PHE A 389 15.70 -8.04 -20.37
C PHE A 389 16.55 -6.75 -20.41
N THR A 390 16.12 -5.73 -21.15
CA THR A 390 16.85 -4.46 -21.24
C THR A 390 16.43 -3.47 -20.14
N THR A 391 15.57 -3.85 -19.21
CA THR A 391 15.07 -2.99 -18.13
C THR A 391 16.22 -2.35 -17.34
N ILE A 392 17.30 -3.09 -17.06
CA ILE A 392 18.48 -2.60 -16.33
C ILE A 392 19.24 -1.50 -17.11
N MET A 393 19.10 -1.49 -18.43
CA MET A 393 19.79 -0.53 -19.30
C MET A 393 19.00 0.76 -19.54
N ARG A 394 17.88 0.96 -18.84
CA ARG A 394 17.05 2.14 -19.01
C ARG A 394 17.72 3.40 -18.46
N PRO A 395 17.65 4.52 -19.21
CA PRO A 395 18.20 5.80 -18.77
C PRO A 395 17.54 6.33 -17.49
N GLU A 396 16.26 5.98 -17.28
CA GLU A 396 15.48 6.43 -16.12
C GLU A 396 16.02 5.86 -14.80
N LEU A 397 16.76 4.78 -14.85
CA LEU A 397 17.42 4.19 -13.69
C LEU A 397 18.78 4.82 -13.37
N ASN A 398 19.12 5.96 -13.89
CA ASN A 398 20.28 6.86 -13.65
C ASN A 398 21.44 6.29 -12.81
N PHE A 399 21.77 5.01 -13.04
CA PHE A 399 22.91 4.40 -12.36
C PHE A 399 24.18 4.93 -12.98
N SER A 400 25.01 5.59 -12.19
CA SER A 400 26.36 5.99 -12.58
C SER A 400 27.15 4.83 -13.20
N ILE A 401 26.93 3.60 -12.70
CA ILE A 401 27.52 2.36 -13.25
C ILE A 401 26.93 2.03 -14.63
N VAL A 402 25.62 2.15 -14.84
CA VAL A 402 24.97 1.88 -16.15
C VAL A 402 25.42 2.92 -17.20
N THR A 403 25.52 4.18 -16.78
CA THR A 403 26.03 5.25 -17.64
C THR A 403 27.49 5.00 -18.03
N ALA A 404 28.36 4.69 -17.06
CA ALA A 404 29.76 4.36 -17.32
C ALA A 404 29.93 3.13 -18.25
N LEU A 405 29.08 2.12 -18.11
CA LEU A 405 29.14 0.92 -18.96
C LEU A 405 28.61 1.17 -20.38
N LYS A 406 27.64 2.05 -20.55
CA LYS A 406 27.23 2.53 -21.88
C LYS A 406 28.34 3.30 -22.56
N GLU A 407 29.06 4.14 -21.82
CA GLU A 407 30.19 4.93 -22.32
C GLU A 407 31.34 4.05 -22.82
N ILE A 408 31.56 2.88 -22.22
CA ILE A 408 32.56 1.88 -22.69
C ILE A 408 32.01 0.86 -23.70
N GLY A 409 30.79 1.10 -24.23
CA GLY A 409 30.23 0.31 -25.33
C GLY A 409 29.69 -1.06 -24.96
N ILE A 410 29.50 -1.33 -23.68
CA ILE A 410 28.91 -2.60 -23.23
C ILE A 410 27.39 -2.52 -23.30
N SER A 411 26.83 -2.98 -24.41
CA SER A 411 25.37 -2.96 -24.67
C SER A 411 24.71 -4.35 -24.61
N SER A 412 25.45 -5.39 -24.23
CA SER A 412 24.94 -6.76 -24.33
C SER A 412 24.14 -7.21 -23.10
N PRO A 413 23.17 -8.13 -23.24
CA PRO A 413 22.48 -8.78 -22.12
C PRO A 413 23.42 -9.44 -21.09
N ILE A 414 24.62 -9.85 -21.52
CA ILE A 414 25.64 -10.45 -20.66
C ILE A 414 26.20 -9.42 -19.70
N ALA A 415 26.44 -8.18 -20.14
CA ALA A 415 26.82 -7.07 -19.26
C ALA A 415 25.75 -6.77 -18.23
N ALA A 416 24.48 -6.86 -18.61
CA ALA A 416 23.37 -6.71 -17.69
C ALA A 416 23.41 -7.72 -16.54
N ILE A 417 23.80 -8.97 -16.79
CA ILE A 417 23.94 -9.99 -15.74
C ILE A 417 25.05 -9.62 -14.74
N PHE A 418 26.18 -9.10 -15.21
CA PHE A 418 27.24 -8.63 -14.32
C PHE A 418 26.86 -7.37 -13.54
N LEU A 419 25.93 -6.57 -14.06
CA LEU A 419 25.38 -5.38 -13.40
C LEU A 419 24.28 -5.70 -12.39
N ILE A 420 23.60 -6.84 -12.51
CA ILE A 420 22.52 -7.25 -11.59
C ILE A 420 23.03 -7.27 -10.15
N VAL A 421 24.17 -7.85 -9.90
CA VAL A 421 24.71 -8.01 -8.54
C VAL A 421 25.03 -6.66 -7.89
N PRO A 422 25.86 -5.77 -8.48
CA PRO A 422 26.07 -4.43 -7.95
C PRO A 422 24.78 -3.63 -7.79
N TYR A 423 23.87 -3.73 -8.77
CA TYR A 423 22.56 -3.08 -8.73
C TYR A 423 21.75 -3.51 -7.53
N MET A 424 21.57 -4.82 -7.33
CA MET A 424 20.80 -5.35 -6.21
C MET A 424 21.44 -4.96 -4.86
N LEU A 425 22.78 -4.85 -4.80
CA LEU A 425 23.50 -4.37 -3.62
C LEU A 425 23.17 -2.90 -3.31
N CYS A 426 22.85 -2.10 -4.32
CA CYS A 426 22.52 -0.68 -4.16
C CYS A 426 21.03 -0.44 -3.88
N VAL A 427 20.13 -1.33 -4.30
CA VAL A 427 18.68 -1.13 -4.21
C VAL A 427 18.15 -1.10 -2.77
N HIS A 428 18.66 -1.96 -1.90
CA HIS A 428 18.23 -2.01 -0.51
C HIS A 428 19.31 -2.68 0.38
N PRO A 429 19.55 -2.19 1.61
CA PRO A 429 20.59 -2.74 2.49
C PRO A 429 20.39 -4.20 2.89
N VAL A 430 19.20 -4.75 2.72
CA VAL A 430 18.93 -6.19 2.91
C VAL A 430 19.52 -7.04 1.78
N MET A 431 19.72 -6.50 0.58
CA MET A 431 20.23 -7.25 -0.58
C MET A 431 21.68 -7.70 -0.42
N PRO A 432 22.64 -6.90 0.13
CA PRO A 432 23.98 -7.39 0.48
C PRO A 432 23.96 -8.60 1.41
N LEU A 433 23.00 -8.67 2.34
CA LEU A 433 22.84 -9.84 3.21
C LEU A 433 22.51 -11.10 2.40
N MET A 434 21.74 -10.99 1.32
CA MET A 434 21.49 -12.12 0.41
C MET A 434 22.76 -12.60 -0.30
N GLY A 435 23.65 -11.69 -0.71
CA GLY A 435 24.96 -12.07 -1.25
C GLY A 435 25.78 -12.89 -0.23
N LEU A 436 25.81 -12.44 1.02
CA LEU A 436 26.47 -13.17 2.11
C LEU A 436 25.84 -14.55 2.34
N ILE A 437 24.50 -14.64 2.27
CA ILE A 437 23.78 -15.91 2.40
C ILE A 437 24.16 -16.87 1.28
N LEU A 438 24.11 -16.42 0.03
CA LEU A 438 24.46 -17.26 -1.13
C LEU A 438 25.88 -17.80 -1.00
N VAL A 439 26.85 -16.94 -0.62
CA VAL A 439 28.23 -17.38 -0.35
C VAL A 439 28.27 -18.40 0.79
N THR A 440 27.56 -18.15 1.88
CA THR A 440 27.49 -19.08 3.03
C THR A 440 26.90 -20.42 2.62
N LEU A 441 25.81 -20.43 1.85
CA LEU A 441 25.16 -21.66 1.38
C LEU A 441 26.06 -22.44 0.44
N LEU A 442 26.86 -21.77 -0.41
CA LEU A 442 27.83 -22.41 -1.30
C LEU A 442 29.00 -23.03 -0.52
N VAL A 443 29.53 -22.32 0.47
CA VAL A 443 30.66 -22.79 1.31
C VAL A 443 30.22 -23.91 2.25
N LYS A 444 29.04 -23.75 2.88
CA LYS A 444 28.51 -24.68 3.89
C LYS A 444 27.46 -25.66 3.34
N LYS A 445 27.50 -25.98 2.05
CA LYS A 445 26.47 -26.79 1.40
C LYS A 445 26.17 -28.13 2.09
N LYS A 446 27.17 -28.78 2.71
CA LYS A 446 26.96 -30.04 3.47
C LYS A 446 26.08 -29.81 4.71
N GLU A 447 26.30 -28.70 5.42
CA GLU A 447 25.54 -28.35 6.62
C GLU A 447 24.09 -27.95 6.26
N VAL A 448 23.88 -27.33 5.09
CA VAL A 448 22.54 -26.96 4.60
C VAL A 448 21.65 -28.19 4.42
N PHE A 449 22.19 -29.31 3.91
CA PHE A 449 21.43 -30.55 3.74
C PHE A 449 21.02 -31.19 5.09
N CYS A 450 21.67 -30.80 6.17
CA CYS A 450 21.36 -31.29 7.53
C CYS A 450 20.36 -30.39 8.27
N LEU A 451 19.85 -29.32 7.65
CA LEU A 451 18.87 -28.43 8.29
C LEU A 451 17.56 -29.17 8.60
N SER A 452 16.94 -28.79 9.71
CA SER A 452 15.66 -29.33 10.14
C SER A 452 14.54 -29.01 9.14
N TYR A 453 13.50 -29.86 9.12
CA TYR A 453 12.28 -29.58 8.33
C TYR A 453 11.75 -28.18 8.63
N LYS A 454 11.65 -27.79 9.90
CA LYS A 454 11.13 -26.49 10.34
C LYS A 454 11.93 -25.32 9.73
N CYS A 455 13.24 -25.42 9.64
CA CYS A 455 14.08 -24.39 9.02
C CYS A 455 13.85 -24.34 7.50
N LEU A 456 13.89 -25.49 6.82
CA LEU A 456 13.73 -25.55 5.38
C LEU A 456 12.33 -25.18 4.89
N SER A 457 11.28 -25.51 5.66
CA SER A 457 9.88 -25.14 5.35
C SER A 457 9.64 -23.62 5.38
N VAL A 458 10.51 -22.86 6.05
CA VAL A 458 10.52 -21.41 6.02
C VAL A 458 11.46 -20.88 4.93
N CYS A 459 12.71 -21.37 4.89
CA CYS A 459 13.74 -20.84 4.00
C CYS A 459 13.42 -21.03 2.51
N ILE A 460 12.83 -22.18 2.11
CA ILE A 460 12.53 -22.48 0.70
C ILE A 460 11.46 -21.52 0.13
N PRO A 461 10.30 -21.30 0.78
CA PRO A 461 9.35 -20.30 0.34
C PRO A 461 9.94 -18.90 0.21
N LEU A 462 10.66 -18.44 1.23
CA LEU A 462 11.24 -17.10 1.25
C LEU A 462 12.29 -16.91 0.14
N PHE A 463 13.13 -17.91 -0.09
CA PHE A 463 14.10 -17.87 -1.19
C PHE A 463 13.43 -17.88 -2.56
N SER A 464 12.38 -18.68 -2.74
CA SER A 464 11.60 -18.72 -3.98
C SER A 464 10.91 -17.39 -4.28
N MET A 465 10.35 -16.72 -3.25
CA MET A 465 9.78 -15.39 -3.38
C MET A 465 10.84 -14.37 -3.84
N PHE A 466 12.02 -14.41 -3.24
CA PHE A 466 13.14 -13.55 -3.64
C PHE A 466 13.53 -13.76 -5.09
N VAL A 467 13.76 -15.01 -5.50
CA VAL A 467 14.14 -15.35 -6.89
C VAL A 467 13.06 -14.88 -7.88
N ALA A 468 11.77 -15.11 -7.55
CA ALA A 468 10.68 -14.67 -8.41
C ALA A 468 10.60 -13.14 -8.51
N GLY A 469 10.74 -12.41 -7.40
CA GLY A 469 10.72 -10.95 -7.39
C GLY A 469 11.84 -10.35 -8.21
N VAL A 470 13.06 -10.84 -8.02
CA VAL A 470 14.23 -10.44 -8.82
C VAL A 470 14.03 -10.78 -10.30
N PHE A 471 13.56 -11.99 -10.61
CA PHE A 471 13.33 -12.41 -11.98
C PHE A 471 12.32 -11.50 -12.69
N VAL A 472 11.17 -11.23 -12.08
CA VAL A 472 10.15 -10.34 -12.67
C VAL A 472 10.69 -8.92 -12.83
N PHE A 473 11.36 -8.39 -11.81
CA PHE A 473 11.93 -7.05 -11.84
C PHE A 473 12.92 -6.87 -12.99
N LEU A 474 13.78 -7.88 -13.26
CA LEU A 474 14.83 -7.81 -14.27
C LEU A 474 14.33 -8.18 -15.68
N SER A 475 13.35 -9.08 -15.77
CA SER A 475 12.92 -9.68 -17.05
C SER A 475 11.71 -8.99 -17.66
N PHE A 476 10.98 -8.20 -16.91
CA PHE A 476 9.77 -7.55 -17.38
C PHE A 476 9.91 -6.04 -17.32
N ASN A 477 9.20 -5.39 -18.23
CA ASN A 477 9.10 -3.95 -18.29
C ASN A 477 7.63 -3.52 -18.18
N HIS A 478 7.39 -2.47 -17.42
CA HIS A 478 6.09 -1.82 -17.33
C HIS A 478 6.27 -0.30 -17.55
N PRO A 479 5.44 0.36 -18.34
CA PRO A 479 5.59 1.79 -18.64
C PRO A 479 5.68 2.70 -17.40
N GLY A 480 4.92 2.39 -16.34
CA GLY A 480 4.98 3.09 -15.06
C GLY A 480 6.00 2.52 -14.06
N PHE A 481 6.99 1.74 -14.51
CA PHE A 481 7.99 1.08 -13.66
C PHE A 481 7.39 0.14 -12.56
N ALA A 482 6.13 -0.29 -12.74
CA ALA A 482 5.40 -1.07 -11.73
C ALA A 482 6.01 -2.46 -11.45
N GLN A 483 6.96 -2.95 -12.26
CA GLN A 483 7.73 -4.16 -11.95
C GLN A 483 8.56 -4.05 -10.66
N CYS A 484 8.86 -2.84 -10.17
CA CYS A 484 9.55 -2.64 -8.90
C CYS A 484 8.75 -3.18 -7.70
N TYR A 485 7.42 -3.21 -7.78
CA TYR A 485 6.59 -3.74 -6.71
C TYR A 485 6.83 -5.22 -6.43
N PHE A 486 7.22 -6.02 -7.43
CA PHE A 486 7.57 -7.42 -7.21
C PHE A 486 8.83 -7.55 -6.35
N LEU A 487 9.79 -6.65 -6.53
CA LEU A 487 10.99 -6.59 -5.71
C LEU A 487 10.68 -6.07 -4.29
N PHE A 488 9.91 -4.99 -4.17
CA PHE A 488 9.52 -4.41 -2.88
C PHE A 488 8.76 -5.42 -2.02
N SER A 489 7.91 -6.24 -2.64
CA SER A 489 7.18 -7.31 -1.97
C SER A 489 8.09 -8.35 -1.32
N CYS A 490 9.33 -8.51 -1.80
CA CYS A 490 10.27 -9.49 -1.27
C CYS A 490 11.09 -9.00 -0.09
N ILE A 491 11.25 -7.68 0.09
CA ILE A 491 12.18 -7.09 1.08
C ILE A 491 11.99 -7.64 2.50
N PRO A 492 10.79 -7.71 3.09
CA PRO A 492 10.61 -8.26 4.44
C PRO A 492 11.03 -9.73 4.53
N PHE A 493 10.76 -10.48 3.48
CA PHE A 493 11.05 -11.92 3.42
C PHE A 493 12.53 -12.20 3.23
N VAL A 494 13.22 -11.35 2.47
CA VAL A 494 14.69 -11.39 2.33
C VAL A 494 15.37 -11.04 3.66
N ALA A 495 14.87 -10.04 4.38
CA ALA A 495 15.36 -9.70 5.72
C ALA A 495 15.22 -10.89 6.67
N LEU A 496 14.03 -11.50 6.73
CA LEU A 496 13.78 -12.68 7.56
C LEU A 496 14.68 -13.85 7.18
N LEU A 497 14.77 -14.18 5.90
CA LEU A 497 15.64 -15.26 5.40
C LEU A 497 17.09 -15.02 5.80
N SER A 498 17.57 -13.77 5.67
CA SER A 498 18.92 -13.38 6.02
C SER A 498 19.22 -13.64 7.50
N PHE A 499 18.33 -13.19 8.38
CA PHE A 499 18.55 -13.38 9.82
C PHE A 499 18.34 -14.83 10.26
N ALA A 500 17.44 -15.58 9.61
CA ALA A 500 17.28 -17.01 9.89
C ALA A 500 18.55 -17.80 9.55
N VAL A 501 19.18 -17.51 8.41
CA VAL A 501 20.46 -18.13 8.02
C VAL A 501 21.60 -17.67 8.94
N ILE A 502 21.69 -16.39 9.28
CA ILE A 502 22.70 -15.87 10.20
C ILE A 502 22.56 -16.55 11.58
N GLU A 503 21.36 -16.66 12.10
CA GLU A 503 21.10 -17.32 13.40
C GLU A 503 21.52 -18.79 13.38
N GLN A 504 21.24 -19.49 12.28
CA GLN A 504 21.54 -20.92 12.16
C GLN A 504 23.03 -21.22 12.04
N PHE A 505 23.79 -20.42 11.28
CA PHE A 505 25.15 -20.76 10.91
C PHE A 505 26.24 -19.95 11.66
N PHE A 506 25.89 -18.83 12.29
CA PHE A 506 26.85 -17.89 12.87
C PHE A 506 26.63 -17.60 14.37
N ASN A 507 25.81 -18.39 15.05
CA ASN A 507 25.44 -18.15 16.45
C ASN A 507 26.62 -18.04 17.43
N GLU A 508 27.72 -18.76 17.17
CA GLU A 508 28.93 -18.76 18.03
C GLU A 508 29.83 -17.54 17.83
N SER A 509 29.81 -16.90 16.67
CA SER A 509 30.66 -15.73 16.36
C SER A 509 29.95 -14.39 16.61
N TYR A 510 28.87 -14.38 17.38
CA TYR A 510 27.91 -13.32 17.56
C TYR A 510 28.51 -11.93 17.85
N ARG A 511 29.53 -11.82 18.72
CA ARG A 511 30.08 -10.50 19.11
C ARG A 511 30.75 -9.72 17.98
N LYS A 512 31.42 -10.41 17.06
CA LYS A 512 32.10 -9.76 15.91
C LYS A 512 31.07 -9.27 14.89
N HIS A 513 29.98 -10.01 14.68
CA HIS A 513 28.94 -9.67 13.70
C HIS A 513 28.00 -8.56 14.18
N GLN A 514 27.84 -8.35 15.49
CA GLN A 514 27.06 -7.24 16.04
C GLN A 514 27.58 -5.88 15.57
N PHE A 515 28.88 -5.68 15.55
CA PHE A 515 29.50 -4.43 15.12
C PHE A 515 29.13 -4.11 13.67
N TYR A 516 29.25 -5.08 12.76
CA TYR A 516 28.85 -4.91 11.36
C TYR A 516 27.35 -4.64 11.19
N LEU A 517 26.52 -5.29 12.00
CA LEU A 517 25.09 -5.05 12.01
C LEU A 517 24.74 -3.62 12.46
N TYR A 518 25.40 -3.11 13.50
CA TYR A 518 25.20 -1.73 13.95
C TYR A 518 25.71 -0.72 12.92
N ILE A 519 26.83 -0.98 12.25
CA ILE A 519 27.29 -0.15 11.13
C ILE A 519 26.25 -0.16 10.01
N LEU A 520 25.76 -1.33 9.62
CA LEU A 520 24.74 -1.46 8.57
C LEU A 520 23.46 -0.67 8.91
N ILE A 521 22.97 -0.80 10.16
CA ILE A 521 21.81 -0.04 10.64
C ILE A 521 22.13 1.45 10.63
N GLY A 522 23.27 1.87 11.13
CA GLY A 522 23.67 3.27 11.17
C GLY A 522 23.78 3.89 9.78
N CYS A 523 24.47 3.21 8.85
CA CYS A 523 24.56 3.66 7.46
C CYS A 523 23.19 3.71 6.78
N SER A 524 22.36 2.70 7.00
CA SER A 524 21.00 2.66 6.45
C SER A 524 20.11 3.75 7.03
N PHE A 525 20.24 4.05 8.33
CA PHE A 525 19.50 5.14 8.96
C PHE A 525 19.94 6.51 8.41
N ILE A 526 21.24 6.74 8.21
CA ILE A 526 21.75 7.96 7.59
C ILE A 526 21.22 8.10 6.16
N ALA A 527 21.25 7.01 5.38
CA ALA A 527 20.68 6.99 4.03
C ALA A 527 19.17 7.31 4.04
N THR A 528 18.43 6.73 4.99
CA THR A 528 16.99 7.01 5.18
C THR A 528 16.73 8.46 5.51
N MET A 529 17.53 9.08 6.39
CA MET A 529 17.38 10.51 6.72
C MET A 529 17.72 11.40 5.53
N ALA A 530 18.70 11.05 4.71
CA ALA A 530 18.99 11.75 3.46
C ALA A 530 17.83 11.63 2.48
N CYS A 531 17.28 10.43 2.32
CA CYS A 531 16.13 10.19 1.46
C CYS A 531 14.84 10.81 2.00
N ALA A 532 14.64 10.92 3.30
CA ALA A 532 13.46 11.56 3.89
C ALA A 532 13.29 13.00 3.41
N LYS A 533 14.41 13.73 3.20
CA LYS A 533 14.38 15.05 2.59
C LYS A 533 13.83 15.02 1.16
N GLU A 534 14.23 14.04 0.36
CA GLU A 534 13.76 13.91 -1.03
C GLU A 534 12.31 13.43 -1.09
N VAL A 535 11.93 12.45 -0.25
CA VAL A 535 10.52 12.02 -0.10
C VAL A 535 9.65 13.21 0.31
N TYR A 536 10.07 13.99 1.30
CA TYR A 536 9.37 15.23 1.70
C TYR A 536 9.21 16.20 0.51
N THR A 537 10.21 16.27 -0.38
CA THR A 537 10.14 17.12 -1.55
C THR A 537 9.25 16.59 -2.67
N LEU A 538 9.01 15.27 -2.73
CA LEU A 538 8.13 14.62 -3.71
C LEU A 538 6.67 14.56 -3.24
N GLU A 539 6.46 14.33 -1.94
CA GLU A 539 5.13 14.11 -1.35
C GLU A 539 4.29 15.36 -1.13
N GLY A 540 4.86 16.51 -1.17
CA GLY A 540 4.13 17.76 -1.05
C GLY A 540 4.97 18.86 -0.41
N LYS A 541 5.52 19.70 -1.24
CA LYS A 541 6.11 20.95 -0.78
C LYS A 541 5.01 22.00 -0.65
N TYR A 542 4.96 22.63 0.52
CA TYR A 542 4.46 23.97 0.54
C TYR A 542 5.48 24.87 -0.19
N ILE A 543 5.11 25.34 -1.36
CA ILE A 543 5.93 26.23 -2.16
C ILE A 543 5.28 27.61 -2.10
N PRO A 544 5.94 28.60 -1.47
CA PRO A 544 5.39 29.94 -1.37
C PRO A 544 5.32 30.66 -2.71
N ASP A 545 6.09 30.23 -3.70
CA ASP A 545 6.21 30.88 -5.00
C ASP A 545 6.07 29.87 -6.15
N SER A 546 5.27 30.23 -7.16
CA SER A 546 5.03 29.42 -8.36
C SER A 546 6.29 29.13 -9.18
N SER A 547 7.35 29.94 -9.05
CA SER A 547 8.63 29.71 -9.73
C SER A 547 9.41 28.50 -9.23
N GLN A 548 9.02 27.94 -8.07
CA GLN A 548 9.66 26.79 -7.44
C GLN A 548 8.84 25.50 -7.57
N LEU A 549 7.74 25.52 -8.33
CA LEU A 549 6.91 24.34 -8.57
C LEU A 549 7.76 23.21 -9.16
N SER A 550 7.70 22.04 -8.57
CA SER A 550 8.37 20.87 -9.13
C SER A 550 7.75 20.51 -10.46
N HIS A 551 8.58 20.16 -11.43
CA HIS A 551 8.12 19.76 -12.76
C HIS A 551 7.36 18.42 -12.75
N GLU A 552 7.26 17.76 -11.60
CA GLU A 552 6.68 16.41 -11.45
C GLU A 552 5.35 16.38 -10.71
N GLY A 553 4.97 17.47 -10.03
CA GLY A 553 3.82 17.51 -9.15
C GLY A 553 2.53 18.04 -9.78
N THR A 554 1.42 17.59 -9.23
CA THR A 554 0.12 18.24 -9.40
C THR A 554 0.03 19.37 -8.38
N SER A 555 0.20 20.61 -8.82
CA SER A 555 0.10 21.77 -7.93
C SER A 555 -1.35 22.20 -7.71
N LEU A 556 -1.69 22.47 -6.46
CA LEU A 556 -3.00 22.95 -6.03
C LEU A 556 -2.82 24.16 -5.11
N THR A 557 -3.41 25.29 -5.46
CA THR A 557 -3.43 26.45 -4.58
C THR A 557 -4.52 26.30 -3.51
N ARG A 558 -4.41 27.07 -2.42
CA ARG A 558 -5.48 27.16 -1.44
C ARG A 558 -6.80 27.61 -2.05
N THR A 559 -6.75 28.57 -2.94
CA THR A 559 -7.93 29.13 -3.60
C THR A 559 -8.59 28.13 -4.55
N GLU A 560 -7.79 27.37 -5.32
CA GLU A 560 -8.27 26.24 -6.10
C GLU A 560 -8.94 25.18 -5.22
N PHE A 561 -8.27 24.77 -4.12
CA PHE A 561 -8.80 23.82 -3.17
C PHE A 561 -10.17 24.24 -2.59
N ASP A 562 -10.28 25.51 -2.18
CA ASP A 562 -11.54 26.03 -1.65
C ASP A 562 -12.66 26.03 -2.70
N GLY A 563 -12.35 26.35 -3.97
CA GLY A 563 -13.30 26.26 -5.08
C GLY A 563 -13.76 24.85 -5.37
N LEU A 564 -12.83 23.89 -5.38
CA LEU A 564 -13.17 22.48 -5.59
C LEU A 564 -13.97 21.89 -4.42
N ARG A 565 -13.67 22.27 -3.18
CA ARG A 565 -14.48 21.90 -2.01
C ARG A 565 -15.87 22.49 -2.07
N TRP A 566 -16.02 23.73 -2.59
CA TRP A 566 -17.33 24.30 -2.84
C TRP A 566 -18.10 23.46 -3.85
N ALA A 567 -17.48 23.07 -4.98
CA ALA A 567 -18.09 22.18 -5.98
C ALA A 567 -18.55 20.86 -5.36
N ARG A 568 -17.71 20.25 -4.54
CA ARG A 568 -18.05 19.02 -3.82
C ARG A 568 -19.29 19.19 -2.94
N ALA A 569 -19.41 20.31 -2.22
CA ALA A 569 -20.50 20.55 -1.27
C ALA A 569 -21.82 20.94 -1.94
N HIS A 570 -21.80 21.60 -3.09
CA HIS A 570 -22.97 22.26 -3.68
C HIS A 570 -23.42 21.68 -5.00
N LEU A 571 -22.54 21.08 -5.82
CA LEU A 571 -22.97 20.43 -7.05
C LEU A 571 -23.72 19.14 -6.76
N PRO A 572 -24.70 18.76 -7.60
CA PRO A 572 -25.34 17.45 -7.51
C PRO A 572 -24.31 16.30 -7.55
N GLN A 573 -24.60 15.20 -6.86
CA GLN A 573 -23.65 14.07 -6.80
C GLN A 573 -23.44 13.37 -8.15
N ASP A 574 -24.44 13.43 -9.02
CA ASP A 574 -24.45 12.94 -10.39
C ASP A 574 -23.97 13.99 -11.42
N ALA A 575 -23.53 15.17 -10.97
CA ALA A 575 -23.00 16.19 -11.84
C ALA A 575 -21.79 15.68 -12.62
N VAL A 576 -21.82 15.91 -13.93
CA VAL A 576 -20.69 15.66 -14.83
C VAL A 576 -20.06 16.99 -15.20
N VAL A 577 -18.76 17.10 -14.99
CA VAL A 577 -18.00 18.34 -15.10
C VAL A 577 -17.07 18.30 -16.31
N VAL A 578 -17.02 19.38 -17.09
CA VAL A 578 -15.94 19.64 -18.03
C VAL A 578 -14.99 20.70 -17.44
N THR A 579 -13.69 20.58 -17.70
CA THR A 579 -12.67 21.49 -17.20
C THR A 579 -11.63 21.84 -18.28
N ASN A 580 -11.03 23.03 -18.18
CA ASN A 580 -9.87 23.41 -18.99
C ASN A 580 -8.53 22.87 -18.43
N LYS A 581 -8.50 22.35 -17.21
CA LYS A 581 -7.32 21.71 -16.60
C LYS A 581 -7.34 20.20 -16.86
N VAL A 582 -7.17 19.82 -18.12
CA VAL A 582 -7.23 18.41 -18.56
C VAL A 582 -5.94 17.68 -18.23
N LEU A 583 -4.82 18.38 -18.26
CA LEU A 583 -3.46 17.85 -18.06
C LEU A 583 -2.68 18.70 -17.07
N ALA A 584 -1.67 18.13 -16.42
CA ALA A 584 -0.72 18.90 -15.64
C ALA A 584 0.14 19.78 -16.56
N PRO A 585 0.40 21.06 -16.22
CA PRO A 585 1.01 22.02 -17.14
C PRO A 585 2.40 21.65 -17.67
N ILE A 586 3.15 20.83 -16.96
CA ILE A 586 4.57 20.60 -17.26
C ILE A 586 4.86 19.17 -17.73
N ARG A 587 4.19 18.14 -17.21
CA ARG A 587 4.30 16.75 -17.69
C ARG A 587 3.06 16.22 -18.40
N GLY A 588 2.08 17.07 -18.62
CA GLY A 588 0.97 16.87 -19.54
C GLY A 588 -0.02 15.76 -19.18
N GLU A 589 0.32 14.79 -18.36
CA GLU A 589 -0.32 13.49 -18.53
C GLU A 589 -1.12 12.98 -17.32
N ARG A 590 -0.96 13.55 -16.12
CA ARG A 590 -1.46 12.92 -14.90
C ARG A 590 -2.05 13.91 -13.91
N SER A 591 -3.04 14.71 -14.34
CA SER A 591 -3.80 15.55 -13.43
C SER A 591 -5.12 14.88 -13.07
N PHE A 592 -5.41 14.73 -11.78
CA PHE A 592 -6.67 14.19 -11.23
C PHE A 592 -7.28 15.16 -10.21
N ILE A 593 -6.90 16.43 -10.28
CA ILE A 593 -7.23 17.43 -9.25
C ILE A 593 -8.73 17.68 -9.22
N THR A 594 -9.34 17.89 -10.40
CA THR A 594 -10.76 18.20 -10.48
C THR A 594 -11.61 17.01 -10.00
N SER A 595 -11.36 15.82 -10.55
CA SER A 595 -12.12 14.61 -10.18
C SER A 595 -11.95 14.22 -8.71
N ALA A 596 -10.73 14.38 -8.17
CA ALA A 596 -10.42 14.04 -6.80
C ALA A 596 -11.03 15.04 -5.79
N TYR A 597 -10.80 16.34 -5.96
CA TYR A 597 -11.18 17.32 -4.94
C TYR A 597 -12.61 17.84 -5.06
N ALA A 598 -13.19 17.84 -6.28
CA ALA A 598 -14.62 18.10 -6.45
C ALA A 598 -15.48 16.85 -6.21
N GLU A 599 -14.87 15.66 -6.14
CA GLU A 599 -15.56 14.36 -5.99
C GLU A 599 -16.69 14.15 -7.01
N ARG A 600 -16.47 14.62 -8.23
CA ARG A 600 -17.45 14.56 -9.32
C ARG A 600 -16.86 13.85 -10.54
N GLN A 601 -17.74 13.30 -11.35
CA GLN A 601 -17.38 12.74 -12.63
C GLN A 601 -16.87 13.86 -13.53
N VAL A 602 -15.67 13.70 -14.09
CA VAL A 602 -15.10 14.63 -15.07
C VAL A 602 -15.20 14.02 -16.46
N TYR A 603 -15.47 14.86 -17.45
CA TYR A 603 -15.59 14.43 -18.84
C TYR A 603 -14.29 13.83 -19.36
N LEU A 604 -13.17 14.55 -19.13
CA LEU A 604 -11.82 14.08 -19.43
C LEU A 604 -10.79 14.83 -18.58
N GLU A 605 -10.00 14.08 -17.82
CA GLU A 605 -8.86 14.57 -17.03
C GLU A 605 -7.86 13.42 -16.86
N GLY A 606 -6.54 13.71 -16.83
CA GLY A 606 -5.50 12.74 -16.49
C GLY A 606 -5.49 11.43 -17.29
N TYR A 607 -5.94 11.49 -18.52
CA TYR A 607 -6.29 10.33 -19.36
C TYR A 607 -5.13 9.40 -19.70
N SER A 608 -3.88 9.84 -19.63
CA SER A 608 -2.72 9.00 -19.95
C SER A 608 -2.43 7.93 -18.90
N SER A 609 -2.92 8.13 -17.67
CA SER A 609 -2.78 7.16 -16.58
C SER A 609 -4.02 6.29 -16.39
N ALA A 610 -5.14 6.66 -16.97
CA ALA A 610 -6.34 5.84 -16.93
C ALA A 610 -6.11 4.61 -17.81
N ASN A 611 -6.40 3.43 -17.28
CA ASN A 611 -6.48 2.19 -18.06
C ASN A 611 -7.69 2.25 -18.99
N LEU A 612 -7.62 3.14 -20.01
CA LEU A 612 -8.73 3.40 -20.89
C LEU A 612 -8.87 2.28 -21.92
N PRO A 613 -9.96 1.54 -21.88
CA PRO A 613 -10.25 0.59 -22.95
C PRO A 613 -10.45 1.28 -24.31
N ASN A 614 -10.74 2.59 -24.32
CA ASN A 614 -11.15 3.36 -25.49
C ASN A 614 -10.24 4.58 -25.72
N ASN A 615 -8.94 4.38 -25.92
CA ASN A 615 -8.00 5.47 -26.23
C ASN A 615 -8.42 6.31 -27.47
N HIS A 616 -9.25 5.77 -28.36
CA HIS A 616 -9.75 6.51 -29.54
C HIS A 616 -10.70 7.67 -29.18
N LEU A 617 -11.35 7.65 -28.01
CA LEU A 617 -12.21 8.75 -27.57
C LEU A 617 -11.44 9.98 -27.09
N VAL A 618 -10.19 9.82 -26.70
CA VAL A 618 -9.39 10.91 -26.13
C VAL A 618 -9.17 12.06 -27.11
N PRO A 619 -8.72 11.84 -28.37
CA PRO A 619 -8.53 12.91 -29.33
C PRO A 619 -9.81 13.71 -29.60
N ASP A 620 -10.96 13.03 -29.78
CA ASP A 620 -12.23 13.67 -30.06
C ASP A 620 -12.70 14.51 -28.87
N ARG A 621 -12.54 14.01 -27.65
CA ARG A 621 -12.89 14.73 -26.42
C ARG A 621 -11.97 15.96 -26.21
N LEU A 622 -10.68 15.82 -26.42
CA LEU A 622 -9.74 16.94 -26.33
C LEU A 622 -10.10 18.03 -27.34
N PHE A 623 -10.41 17.63 -28.57
CA PHE A 623 -10.84 18.56 -29.60
C PHE A 623 -12.13 19.29 -29.21
N LEU A 624 -13.12 18.56 -28.71
CA LEU A 624 -14.40 19.12 -28.26
C LEU A 624 -14.23 20.09 -27.08
N ILE A 625 -13.38 19.75 -26.09
CA ILE A 625 -13.03 20.62 -24.97
C ILE A 625 -12.37 21.91 -25.49
N SER A 626 -11.40 21.78 -26.41
CA SER A 626 -10.72 22.94 -27.00
C SER A 626 -11.69 23.87 -27.73
N GLN A 627 -12.59 23.33 -28.56
CA GLN A 627 -13.62 24.11 -29.24
C GLN A 627 -14.53 24.83 -28.25
N TYR A 628 -14.98 24.12 -27.18
CA TYR A 628 -15.86 24.72 -26.18
C TYR A 628 -15.20 25.92 -25.47
N PHE A 629 -13.94 25.76 -25.00
CA PHE A 629 -13.21 26.86 -24.36
C PHE A 629 -12.78 27.96 -25.32
N SER A 630 -12.85 27.73 -26.63
CA SER A 630 -12.71 28.80 -27.67
C SER A 630 -14.02 29.53 -27.98
N GLY A 631 -15.12 29.17 -27.30
CA GLY A 631 -16.42 29.86 -27.49
C GLY A 631 -17.30 29.27 -28.58
N ASP A 632 -17.03 28.03 -29.07
CA ASP A 632 -17.89 27.37 -30.08
C ASP A 632 -19.19 26.86 -29.46
N ARG A 633 -20.31 27.44 -29.91
CA ARG A 633 -21.66 27.08 -29.49
C ARG A 633 -22.02 25.63 -29.85
N SER A 634 -21.55 25.13 -30.98
CA SER A 634 -21.85 23.77 -31.43
C SER A 634 -21.16 22.73 -30.51
N ALA A 635 -19.98 23.06 -29.99
CA ALA A 635 -19.27 22.24 -29.02
C ALA A 635 -20.03 22.18 -27.68
N ARG A 636 -20.62 23.31 -27.23
CA ARG A 636 -21.46 23.35 -26.04
C ARG A 636 -22.69 22.42 -26.18
N GLU A 637 -23.40 22.48 -27.31
CA GLU A 637 -24.56 21.63 -27.56
C GLU A 637 -24.19 20.12 -27.55
N LYS A 638 -23.02 19.79 -28.09
CA LYS A 638 -22.51 18.41 -28.08
C LYS A 638 -22.19 17.95 -26.65
N LEU A 639 -21.51 18.77 -25.86
CA LEU A 639 -21.21 18.46 -24.47
C LEU A 639 -22.50 18.21 -23.65
N ILE A 640 -23.53 19.06 -23.82
CA ILE A 640 -24.84 18.87 -23.18
C ILE A 640 -25.47 17.53 -23.59
N LYS A 641 -25.41 17.17 -24.88
CA LYS A 641 -25.90 15.90 -25.38
C LYS A 641 -25.17 14.70 -24.82
N GLU A 642 -23.89 14.85 -24.47
CA GLU A 642 -23.08 13.84 -23.81
C GLU A 642 -23.28 13.79 -22.29
N GLY A 643 -24.18 14.62 -21.76
CA GLY A 643 -24.60 14.60 -20.35
C GLY A 643 -23.75 15.49 -19.43
N ILE A 644 -22.91 16.39 -19.98
CA ILE A 644 -22.17 17.36 -19.18
C ILE A 644 -23.16 18.38 -18.63
N THR A 645 -23.07 18.65 -17.33
CA THR A 645 -24.01 19.55 -16.62
C THR A 645 -23.35 20.81 -16.11
N HIS A 646 -22.06 20.77 -15.83
CA HIS A 646 -21.31 21.87 -15.21
C HIS A 646 -19.94 22.06 -15.84
N VAL A 647 -19.39 23.25 -15.67
CA VAL A 647 -18.03 23.59 -16.07
C VAL A 647 -17.23 24.15 -14.88
N ILE A 648 -16.00 23.70 -14.72
CA ILE A 648 -15.03 24.24 -13.78
C ILE A 648 -13.87 24.83 -14.58
N ILE A 649 -13.70 26.15 -14.48
CA ILE A 649 -12.72 26.92 -15.21
C ILE A 649 -11.61 27.36 -14.26
N TYR A 650 -10.38 26.96 -14.57
CA TYR A 650 -9.17 27.49 -13.90
C TYR A 650 -8.73 28.74 -14.65
N LYS A 651 -8.84 29.91 -14.00
CA LYS A 651 -8.57 31.23 -14.60
C LYS A 651 -7.14 31.39 -15.11
N SER A 652 -6.19 30.69 -14.51
CA SER A 652 -4.78 30.68 -14.94
C SER A 652 -4.55 30.05 -16.32
N LEU A 653 -5.53 29.27 -16.84
CA LEU A 653 -5.40 28.49 -18.08
C LEU A 653 -6.30 28.99 -19.23
N SER A 654 -7.14 29.98 -19.02
CA SER A 654 -8.12 30.39 -20.01
C SER A 654 -8.46 31.89 -19.92
N ASP A 655 -8.62 32.55 -21.06
CA ASP A 655 -9.07 33.93 -21.19
C ASP A 655 -10.60 34.10 -21.08
N ASN A 656 -11.29 33.31 -20.28
CA ASN A 656 -12.73 33.45 -19.96
C ASN A 656 -13.71 33.51 -21.17
N SER A 657 -13.34 32.99 -22.33
CA SER A 657 -14.14 33.10 -23.55
C SER A 657 -15.30 32.05 -23.69
N ALA A 658 -15.38 31.08 -22.81
CA ALA A 658 -16.46 30.10 -22.89
C ALA A 658 -17.80 30.72 -22.50
N GLU A 659 -18.74 30.82 -23.45
CA GLU A 659 -20.13 31.15 -23.16
C GLU A 659 -20.75 30.01 -22.32
N THR A 660 -21.06 30.32 -21.09
CA THR A 660 -21.56 29.37 -20.11
C THR A 660 -22.92 29.82 -19.60
N GLY A 661 -23.64 28.92 -18.95
CA GLY A 661 -24.87 29.23 -18.26
C GLY A 661 -24.66 30.04 -16.96
N ASP A 662 -25.52 29.76 -15.97
CA ASP A 662 -25.54 30.54 -14.71
C ASP A 662 -24.24 30.37 -13.91
N LEU A 663 -23.75 31.51 -13.38
CA LEU A 663 -22.64 31.52 -12.45
C LEU A 663 -23.09 30.96 -11.09
N LEU A 664 -22.45 29.90 -10.64
CA LEU A 664 -22.73 29.25 -9.36
C LEU A 664 -21.72 29.64 -8.26
N TYR A 665 -20.45 29.78 -8.65
CA TYR A 665 -19.38 30.14 -7.73
C TYR A 665 -18.22 30.80 -8.49
N GLU A 666 -17.58 31.75 -7.85
CA GLU A 666 -16.37 32.36 -8.34
C GLU A 666 -15.44 32.79 -7.21
N ASN A 667 -14.17 32.52 -7.36
CA ASN A 667 -13.10 33.08 -6.56
C ASN A 667 -11.96 33.60 -7.44
N LYS A 668 -10.79 33.88 -6.85
CA LYS A 668 -9.65 34.45 -7.61
C LYS A 668 -9.14 33.52 -8.73
N GLU A 669 -9.30 32.20 -8.59
CA GLU A 669 -8.65 31.22 -9.46
C GLU A 669 -9.62 30.26 -10.15
N ILE A 670 -10.83 30.07 -9.61
CA ILE A 670 -11.82 29.14 -10.14
C ILE A 670 -13.15 29.85 -10.40
N ILE A 671 -13.77 29.52 -11.52
CA ILE A 671 -15.17 29.79 -11.85
C ILE A 671 -15.90 28.46 -11.99
N ILE A 672 -17.10 28.36 -11.41
CA ILE A 672 -18.01 27.22 -11.58
C ILE A 672 -19.34 27.72 -12.10
N ARG A 673 -19.80 27.10 -13.19
CA ARG A 673 -21.04 27.47 -13.86
C ARG A 673 -21.83 26.25 -14.28
N THR A 674 -23.10 26.41 -14.58
CA THR A 674 -23.83 25.45 -15.43
C THR A 674 -23.27 25.54 -16.86
N ILE A 675 -23.38 24.46 -17.64
CA ILE A 675 -22.95 24.46 -19.03
C ILE A 675 -23.98 25.10 -19.93
#